data_7a4bab88df6616db87a3665747664ccb
#
_entry.id   7a4bab88df6616db87a3665747664ccb
#
_cell.length_a   1.000
_cell.length_b   1.000
_cell.length_c   1.000
_cell.angle_alpha   90.00
_cell.angle_beta   90.00
_cell.angle_gamma   90.00
#
_symmetry.space_group_name_H-M   'P 1'
#
loop_
_entity.id
_entity.type
_entity.pdbx_description
1 polymer ?
#
loop_
_entity_poly.entity_id
_entity_poly.type
_entity_poly.pdbx_seq_one_letter_code
_entity_poly.pdbx_strand_id
1 'polypeptide(L)'
;MADLIRDLLGDSPEASGLEEASGLELDPAVNPEPIASSPPQNRSWWSVPPPLQPVSEFVPEKGDGQPPVLQPQSDRLGVAVPVHEMPDMSQEESPADFFIQQLKPYLRVGIPYWSEQTNQWEPILQWSEQQTLPLVWLLKAFQALLRTFKQPSRSTKGILTCGGLGLEEQALQNALHQLSGVVVGYPANWSDTYSFNLRESVLAAGLVAQPEQIFFVEDTIATLLSVLRRQGSNPGQPSALEQPPPRPTPPLEQSIILQNADWQGHTLVLNAGATMTELALVNLPAELDTLTYADIAHRSLPFAGNAIDQDIVCQLLYPLLQQPQPVDTRQPDRIDLSLRAVDLDAVGLDALTLPTVGEPDLPNRYRLQQRLFASQSGQTLLEAACFLKRALQQQSYLTLQLGDRIWVILRQDLGTKVLLPYIQRLNRELNAVLKQTGVTPPEVNQVICTGGTASMGGIARWLRQKLPNAVIIQDTYTRPSSPQENCMFSCSRVAYGLAVLPLYPRLLDVSRHQFNDYFLLLALLRNVPKHPATFKAIVGCLEQSGIQTAGCQSHILALLEGHLPPGLVPSERDMPLFTSASLQHPSYQAVQAPLFQKRGDRYYLNPHQHKQLEHFLDTILSHTHQTLMSPYASMATDKYR
;
A
#
# COMPACT_ATOMS: atom_id res chain seq x y z
N MET A 1 -9.48 25.67 13.40
CA MET A 1 -9.60 25.37 11.96
C MET A 1 -8.80 26.37 11.12
N ALA A 2 -8.99 27.70 11.30
CA ALA A 2 -8.18 28.72 10.62
C ALA A 2 -6.69 28.60 10.97
N ASP A 3 -6.36 28.34 12.24
CA ASP A 3 -4.99 28.16 12.68
C ASP A 3 -4.35 26.90 12.09
N LEU A 4 -5.10 25.80 11.96
CA LEU A 4 -4.64 24.59 11.29
C LEU A 4 -4.31 24.84 9.80
N ILE A 5 -5.12 25.67 9.13
CA ILE A 5 -4.88 26.07 7.73
C ILE A 5 -3.63 26.94 7.63
N ARG A 6 -3.48 27.90 8.52
CA ARG A 6 -2.31 28.80 8.57
C ARG A 6 -1.02 28.00 8.80
N ASP A 7 -1.04 27.10 9.76
CA ASP A 7 0.11 26.24 10.10
C ASP A 7 0.42 25.19 9.04
N LEU A 8 -0.59 24.67 8.31
CA LEU A 8 -0.38 23.76 7.18
C LEU A 8 0.30 24.44 5.99
N LEU A 9 0.08 25.74 5.82
CA LEU A 9 0.59 26.51 4.68
C LEU A 9 2.01 27.06 4.91
N GLY A 10 2.49 27.10 6.15
CA GLY A 10 3.76 27.69 6.55
C GLY A 10 3.75 29.22 6.38
N ASP A 11 4.20 29.95 7.38
CA ASP A 11 4.36 31.42 7.31
C ASP A 11 5.27 31.80 6.15
N SER A 12 4.70 32.37 5.08
CA SER A 12 5.48 33.16 4.12
C SER A 12 5.63 34.56 4.65
N PRO A 13 6.85 35.13 4.71
CA PRO A 13 7.09 36.47 5.24
C PRO A 13 6.47 37.61 4.40
N GLU A 14 5.73 37.34 3.35
CA GLU A 14 5.15 38.34 2.44
C GLU A 14 3.66 38.66 2.69
N ALA A 15 3.03 38.14 3.75
CA ALA A 15 1.62 38.46 4.07
C ALA A 15 1.44 39.57 5.12
N SER A 16 2.48 40.35 5.46
CA SER A 16 2.41 41.45 6.43
C SER A 16 2.29 42.82 5.80
N GLY A 17 1.50 42.95 4.76
CA GLY A 17 1.33 44.23 4.07
C GLY A 17 -0.12 44.68 3.90
N LEU A 18 -0.99 44.51 4.89
CA LEU A 18 -2.32 45.16 4.93
C LEU A 18 -2.92 45.02 6.35
N GLU A 19 -2.49 45.92 7.25
CA GLU A 19 -3.26 46.49 8.36
C GLU A 19 -2.38 47.47 9.13
N GLU A 20 -2.29 48.71 8.63
CA GLU A 20 -1.97 49.84 9.46
C GLU A 20 -3.27 50.37 10.04
N ALA A 21 -3.37 50.38 11.37
CA ALA A 21 -3.87 51.46 12.18
C ALA A 21 -4.21 51.02 13.60
N SER A 22 -3.29 51.13 14.52
CA SER A 22 -3.54 51.82 15.82
C SER A 22 -2.29 51.72 16.68
N GLY A 23 -1.75 52.92 17.01
CA GLY A 23 -0.52 53.09 17.72
C GLY A 23 -0.57 52.72 19.19
N LEU A 24 0.61 52.45 19.71
CA LEU A 24 1.08 52.91 21.02
C LEU A 24 2.60 52.66 21.11
N GLU A 25 3.29 53.76 21.40
CA GLU A 25 4.72 53.85 21.67
C GLU A 25 5.15 53.03 22.88
N LEU A 26 6.35 52.49 22.86
CA LEU A 26 7.28 52.43 23.99
C LEU A 26 8.72 52.14 23.53
N ASP A 27 9.62 52.82 24.13
CA ASP A 27 10.98 53.26 23.90
C ASP A 27 12.09 52.17 23.97
N PRO A 28 13.33 52.52 23.53
CA PRO A 28 14.35 51.53 23.14
C PRO A 28 15.42 51.35 24.21
N ALA A 29 16.07 50.23 24.24
CA ALA A 29 17.50 50.09 24.54
C ALA A 29 17.99 48.63 24.51
N VAL A 30 19.10 48.49 23.85
CA VAL A 30 20.28 47.64 23.98
C VAL A 30 20.56 46.77 22.74
N ASN A 31 21.52 47.29 21.99
CA ASN A 31 22.32 46.56 21.00
C ASN A 31 23.30 45.62 21.68
N PRO A 32 23.53 44.42 21.16
CA PRO A 32 24.88 43.95 21.01
C PRO A 32 25.25 43.57 19.55
N GLU A 33 26.51 43.72 19.26
CA GLU A 33 27.20 43.64 17.99
C GLU A 33 27.06 42.27 17.23
N PRO A 34 27.30 42.29 15.91
CA PRO A 34 27.08 41.13 15.06
C PRO A 34 28.28 40.18 15.07
N ILE A 35 28.04 38.95 15.47
CA ILE A 35 28.94 37.82 15.18
C ILE A 35 28.58 37.29 13.78
N ALA A 36 29.53 37.43 12.86
CA ALA A 36 29.46 36.88 11.52
C ALA A 36 29.47 35.34 11.59
N SER A 37 28.33 34.72 11.38
CA SER A 37 28.22 33.29 11.09
C SER A 37 27.54 33.11 9.73
N SER A 38 28.27 32.49 8.80
CA SER A 38 27.76 32.09 7.49
C SER A 38 26.50 31.28 7.64
N PRO A 39 25.46 31.50 6.83
CA PRO A 39 24.23 30.71 6.95
C PRO A 39 24.51 29.25 6.54
N PRO A 40 23.95 28.28 7.26
CA PRO A 40 23.99 26.90 6.81
C PRO A 40 23.22 26.78 5.49
N GLN A 41 23.87 26.22 4.48
CA GLN A 41 23.24 25.93 3.21
C GLN A 41 22.08 24.95 3.48
N ASN A 42 20.86 25.42 3.39
CA ASN A 42 19.64 24.65 3.40
C ASN A 42 19.63 23.75 2.16
N ARG A 43 20.11 22.53 2.30
CA ARG A 43 19.91 21.49 1.27
C ARG A 43 18.47 21.01 1.35
N SER A 44 17.68 21.42 0.37
CA SER A 44 16.30 20.97 0.23
C SER A 44 16.27 19.46 -0.04
N TRP A 45 15.42 18.75 0.66
CA TRP A 45 15.25 17.28 0.62
C TRP A 45 14.61 16.75 -0.67
N TRP A 46 14.31 17.61 -1.62
CA TRP A 46 13.66 17.33 -2.89
C TRP A 46 14.37 18.05 -4.02
N SER A 47 15.63 17.73 -4.26
CA SER A 47 16.28 18.20 -5.49
C SER A 47 15.66 17.48 -6.68
N VAL A 48 15.05 18.24 -7.57
CA VAL A 48 14.73 17.80 -8.93
C VAL A 48 16.05 17.31 -9.54
N PRO A 49 16.13 16.12 -10.11
CA PRO A 49 17.35 15.71 -10.82
C PRO A 49 17.64 16.74 -11.90
N PRO A 50 18.90 17.16 -12.07
CA PRO A 50 19.26 18.02 -13.20
C PRO A 50 18.88 17.29 -14.50
N PRO A 51 18.51 18.02 -15.57
CA PRO A 51 18.27 17.42 -16.86
C PRO A 51 19.50 16.61 -17.24
N LEU A 52 19.26 15.35 -17.68
CA LEU A 52 20.31 14.46 -18.15
C LEU A 52 21.14 15.19 -19.20
N GLN A 53 22.43 15.36 -18.96
CA GLN A 53 23.36 15.84 -19.96
C GLN A 53 23.37 14.85 -21.12
N PRO A 54 23.37 15.28 -22.37
CA PRO A 54 23.44 14.38 -23.51
C PRO A 54 24.74 13.60 -23.42
N VAL A 55 24.64 12.28 -23.48
CA VAL A 55 25.79 11.40 -23.68
C VAL A 55 26.37 11.73 -25.03
N SER A 56 27.61 12.22 -25.05
CA SER A 56 28.35 12.54 -26.26
C SER A 56 28.66 11.27 -27.03
N GLU A 57 28.45 11.40 -28.36
CA GLU A 57 29.06 10.64 -29.45
C GLU A 57 28.61 9.19 -29.67
N PHE A 58 27.47 9.08 -30.36
CA PHE A 58 27.32 8.04 -31.38
C PHE A 58 27.18 8.74 -32.73
N VAL A 59 28.15 8.48 -33.64
CA VAL A 59 28.12 8.97 -35.00
C VAL A 59 27.11 8.14 -35.79
N PRO A 60 26.03 8.72 -36.35
CA PRO A 60 25.12 7.96 -37.18
C PRO A 60 25.57 7.99 -38.64
N GLU A 61 25.63 6.82 -39.25
CA GLU A 61 25.59 6.71 -40.71
C GLU A 61 24.31 7.35 -41.27
N LYS A 62 24.46 8.05 -42.39
CA LYS A 62 23.40 8.78 -43.09
C LYS A 62 22.29 7.83 -43.57
N GLY A 63 21.10 7.99 -43.03
CA GLY A 63 19.85 7.47 -43.55
C GLY A 63 18.75 8.49 -43.29
N ASP A 64 18.06 8.94 -44.34
CA ASP A 64 16.96 9.92 -44.30
C ASP A 64 15.83 9.42 -43.41
N GLY A 65 15.53 10.13 -42.32
CA GLY A 65 14.39 9.82 -41.45
C GLY A 65 14.33 10.76 -40.27
N GLN A 66 13.17 11.25 -39.96
CA GLN A 66 12.83 12.17 -38.88
C GLN A 66 13.53 11.87 -37.55
N PRO A 67 13.87 12.89 -36.72
CA PRO A 67 14.54 12.67 -35.43
C PRO A 67 13.62 11.89 -34.48
N PRO A 68 14.18 10.92 -33.72
CA PRO A 68 13.40 10.18 -32.75
C PRO A 68 12.92 11.11 -31.63
N VAL A 69 11.62 11.14 -31.41
CA VAL A 69 11.02 11.78 -30.24
C VAL A 69 11.45 10.97 -29.01
N LEU A 70 12.35 11.53 -28.21
CA LEU A 70 12.72 10.96 -26.91
C LEU A 70 11.48 10.93 -26.02
N GLN A 71 10.93 9.74 -25.84
CA GLN A 71 9.92 9.52 -24.82
C GLN A 71 10.58 9.66 -23.44
N PRO A 72 10.03 10.43 -22.50
CA PRO A 72 10.52 10.44 -21.13
C PRO A 72 10.31 9.04 -20.55
N GLN A 73 11.40 8.34 -20.22
CA GLN A 73 11.35 7.14 -19.39
C GLN A 73 10.86 7.58 -18.00
N SER A 74 9.56 7.41 -17.75
CA SER A 74 9.04 7.55 -16.41
C SER A 74 9.58 6.39 -15.57
N ASP A 75 10.11 6.69 -14.38
CA ASP A 75 10.47 5.70 -13.33
C ASP A 75 9.22 4.96 -12.83
N ARG A 76 8.61 4.17 -13.69
CA ARG A 76 7.39 3.40 -13.38
C ARG A 76 7.83 2.02 -12.90
N LEU A 77 7.68 1.78 -11.62
CA LEU A 77 7.71 0.43 -11.06
C LEU A 77 6.42 -0.29 -11.49
N GLY A 78 6.52 -1.11 -12.52
CA GLY A 78 5.45 -1.98 -12.98
C GLY A 78 6.05 -3.30 -13.47
N VAL A 79 5.24 -4.34 -13.48
CA VAL A 79 5.64 -5.69 -13.92
C VAL A 79 5.15 -5.90 -15.35
N ALA A 80 6.08 -6.07 -16.29
CA ALA A 80 5.76 -6.53 -17.63
C ALA A 80 5.58 -8.06 -17.61
N VAL A 81 4.49 -8.57 -18.18
CA VAL A 81 4.26 -10.02 -18.29
C VAL A 81 5.00 -10.52 -19.53
N PRO A 82 5.98 -11.45 -19.40
CA PRO A 82 6.65 -12.01 -20.56
C PRO A 82 5.70 -12.88 -21.38
N VAL A 83 5.63 -12.63 -22.68
CA VAL A 83 4.71 -13.25 -23.65
C VAL A 83 4.97 -14.76 -23.85
N HIS A 84 6.12 -15.30 -23.43
CA HIS A 84 6.55 -16.68 -23.74
C HIS A 84 5.96 -17.79 -22.86
N GLU A 85 5.24 -17.47 -21.79
CA GLU A 85 4.59 -18.48 -20.91
C GLU A 85 3.05 -18.48 -21.02
N MET A 86 2.50 -17.90 -22.08
CA MET A 86 1.07 -17.92 -22.31
C MET A 86 0.64 -19.25 -22.93
N PRO A 87 -0.38 -19.93 -22.41
CA PRO A 87 -0.99 -21.04 -23.12
C PRO A 87 -1.55 -20.54 -24.45
N ASP A 88 -1.36 -21.35 -25.48
CA ASP A 88 -1.77 -21.11 -26.86
C ASP A 88 -3.23 -20.66 -26.94
N MET A 89 -3.45 -19.35 -26.97
CA MET A 89 -4.73 -18.73 -27.27
C MET A 89 -4.71 -18.38 -28.76
N SER A 90 -5.15 -19.33 -29.58
CA SER A 90 -5.38 -19.12 -31.00
C SER A 90 -6.32 -17.95 -31.21
N GLN A 91 -5.79 -16.86 -31.82
CA GLN A 91 -6.48 -15.75 -32.45
C GLN A 91 -7.33 -14.88 -31.52
N GLU A 92 -6.68 -13.92 -30.84
CA GLU A 92 -7.16 -12.55 -30.76
C GLU A 92 -6.09 -11.74 -30.01
N GLU A 93 -5.58 -10.72 -30.65
CA GLU A 93 -4.68 -9.65 -30.19
C GLU A 93 -3.61 -10.08 -29.16
N SER A 94 -2.39 -10.29 -29.64
CA SER A 94 -1.18 -10.32 -28.80
C SER A 94 -1.30 -9.19 -27.76
N PRO A 95 -1.26 -9.46 -26.45
CA PRO A 95 -1.24 -8.42 -25.45
C PRO A 95 0.11 -7.71 -25.52
N ALA A 96 0.30 -6.92 -26.59
CA ALA A 96 1.41 -6.02 -26.71
C ALA A 96 1.31 -5.04 -25.55
N ASP A 97 2.30 -5.11 -24.66
CA ASP A 97 2.63 -4.07 -23.69
C ASP A 97 1.56 -3.73 -22.63
N PHE A 98 0.93 -4.75 -22.03
CA PHE A 98 0.09 -4.50 -20.86
C PHE A 98 0.96 -4.20 -19.64
N PHE A 99 1.13 -2.92 -19.30
CA PHE A 99 1.86 -2.49 -18.13
C PHE A 99 0.95 -2.43 -16.92
N ILE A 100 1.07 -3.41 -16.02
CA ILE A 100 0.24 -3.51 -14.83
C ILE A 100 0.86 -2.69 -13.69
N GLN A 101 0.13 -1.68 -13.24
CA GLN A 101 0.47 -0.88 -12.06
C GLN A 101 -0.52 -1.19 -10.93
N GLN A 102 -0.09 -1.00 -9.67
CA GLN A 102 -0.99 -1.05 -8.51
C GLN A 102 -1.69 -2.40 -8.30
N LEU A 103 -0.96 -3.52 -8.39
CA LEU A 103 -1.49 -4.88 -8.22
C LEU A 103 -2.28 -5.09 -6.92
N LYS A 104 -1.82 -4.49 -5.83
CA LYS A 104 -2.29 -4.74 -4.46
C LYS A 104 -3.82 -4.65 -4.29
N PRO A 105 -4.53 -3.62 -4.76
CA PRO A 105 -5.99 -3.54 -4.61
C PRO A 105 -6.77 -4.63 -5.34
N TYR A 106 -6.25 -5.13 -6.44
CA TYR A 106 -6.95 -6.14 -7.26
C TYR A 106 -6.82 -7.55 -6.70
N LEU A 107 -5.72 -7.85 -5.97
CA LEU A 107 -5.50 -9.19 -5.40
C LEU A 107 -6.48 -9.54 -4.26
N ARG A 108 -7.28 -8.58 -3.79
CA ARG A 108 -8.27 -8.79 -2.73
C ARG A 108 -9.71 -9.00 -3.21
N VAL A 109 -9.99 -8.81 -4.51
CA VAL A 109 -11.36 -8.73 -5.01
C VAL A 109 -11.97 -10.09 -5.34
N GLY A 110 -11.16 -11.11 -5.62
CA GLY A 110 -11.63 -12.45 -5.95
C GLY A 110 -10.49 -13.47 -5.98
N ILE A 111 -10.82 -14.74 -6.13
CA ILE A 111 -9.89 -15.82 -6.39
C ILE A 111 -10.09 -16.26 -7.84
N PRO A 112 -9.01 -16.31 -8.65
CA PRO A 112 -9.15 -16.76 -10.04
C PRO A 112 -9.42 -18.26 -10.11
N TYR A 113 -10.33 -18.64 -11.00
CA TYR A 113 -10.65 -20.03 -11.31
C TYR A 113 -10.97 -20.20 -12.78
N TRP A 114 -10.79 -21.41 -13.29
CA TRP A 114 -11.20 -21.75 -14.65
C TRP A 114 -12.69 -22.10 -14.68
N SER A 115 -13.45 -21.43 -15.52
CA SER A 115 -14.86 -21.71 -15.72
C SER A 115 -15.07 -22.59 -16.96
N GLU A 116 -15.52 -23.82 -16.77
CA GLU A 116 -15.91 -24.70 -17.87
C GLU A 116 -17.13 -24.17 -18.64
N GLN A 117 -18.00 -23.38 -17.96
CA GLN A 117 -19.21 -22.83 -18.57
C GLN A 117 -18.90 -21.74 -19.59
N THR A 118 -17.92 -20.90 -19.32
CA THR A 118 -17.51 -19.79 -20.20
C THR A 118 -16.23 -20.11 -20.96
N ASN A 119 -15.58 -21.24 -20.65
CA ASN A 119 -14.30 -21.70 -21.19
C ASN A 119 -13.20 -20.61 -21.08
N GLN A 120 -13.15 -19.94 -19.93
CA GLN A 120 -12.18 -18.87 -19.66
C GLN A 120 -11.87 -18.73 -18.17
N TRP A 121 -10.81 -17.98 -17.89
CA TRP A 121 -10.46 -17.64 -16.52
C TRP A 121 -11.38 -16.55 -15.97
N GLU A 122 -12.01 -16.83 -14.82
CA GLU A 122 -12.82 -15.89 -14.05
C GLU A 122 -12.14 -15.54 -12.70
N PRO A 123 -12.44 -14.39 -12.09
CA PRO A 123 -13.20 -13.29 -12.64
C PRO A 123 -12.39 -12.44 -13.64
N ILE A 124 -13.10 -11.77 -14.54
CA ILE A 124 -12.52 -10.81 -15.48
C ILE A 124 -12.70 -9.40 -14.93
N LEU A 125 -11.59 -8.69 -14.82
CA LEU A 125 -11.54 -7.31 -14.34
C LEU A 125 -11.80 -6.32 -15.47
N GLN A 126 -12.53 -5.26 -15.17
CA GLN A 126 -12.62 -4.06 -15.99
C GLN A 126 -11.42 -3.16 -15.64
N TRP A 127 -10.33 -3.26 -16.42
CA TRP A 127 -9.07 -2.56 -16.14
C TRP A 127 -9.15 -1.07 -16.49
N SER A 128 -9.67 -0.76 -17.67
CA SER A 128 -10.07 0.59 -18.10
C SER A 128 -11.44 0.50 -18.75
N GLU A 129 -12.01 1.60 -19.20
CA GLU A 129 -13.31 1.54 -19.88
C GLU A 129 -13.31 0.69 -21.15
N GLN A 130 -12.14 0.49 -21.77
CA GLN A 130 -11.97 -0.22 -23.04
C GLN A 130 -11.23 -1.54 -22.90
N GLN A 131 -10.59 -1.80 -21.76
CA GLN A 131 -9.71 -2.95 -21.58
C GLN A 131 -10.18 -3.82 -20.44
N THR A 132 -10.17 -5.12 -20.65
CA THR A 132 -10.50 -6.13 -19.65
C THR A 132 -9.29 -7.03 -19.42
N LEU A 133 -9.19 -7.59 -18.20
CA LEU A 133 -8.07 -8.43 -17.80
C LEU A 133 -8.54 -9.52 -16.85
N PRO A 134 -8.38 -10.81 -17.17
CA PRO A 134 -8.60 -11.88 -16.22
C PRO A 134 -7.72 -11.73 -14.97
N LEU A 135 -8.29 -11.89 -13.77
CA LEU A 135 -7.56 -11.73 -12.50
C LEU A 135 -6.33 -12.65 -12.41
N VAL A 136 -6.38 -13.82 -13.03
CA VAL A 136 -5.25 -14.77 -13.06
C VAL A 136 -3.97 -14.15 -13.63
N TRP A 137 -4.09 -13.19 -14.56
CA TRP A 137 -2.91 -12.54 -15.15
C TRP A 137 -2.15 -11.68 -14.14
N LEU A 138 -2.88 -11.04 -13.20
CA LEU A 138 -2.25 -10.29 -12.10
C LEU A 138 -1.46 -11.22 -11.19
N LEU A 139 -2.02 -12.41 -10.89
CA LEU A 139 -1.31 -13.40 -10.09
C LEU A 139 -0.07 -13.92 -10.83
N LYS A 140 -0.19 -14.23 -12.13
CA LYS A 140 0.95 -14.68 -12.95
C LYS A 140 2.05 -13.62 -13.02
N ALA A 141 1.69 -12.33 -13.18
CA ALA A 141 2.66 -11.23 -13.15
C ALA A 141 3.39 -11.17 -11.80
N PHE A 142 2.66 -11.31 -10.69
CA PHE A 142 3.26 -11.34 -9.36
C PHE A 142 4.13 -12.59 -9.13
N GLN A 143 3.69 -13.75 -9.58
CA GLN A 143 4.49 -14.99 -9.57
C GLN A 143 5.80 -14.83 -10.36
N ALA A 144 5.75 -14.22 -11.55
CA ALA A 144 6.93 -13.96 -12.36
C ALA A 144 7.91 -13.04 -11.62
N LEU A 145 7.41 -11.99 -10.95
CA LEU A 145 8.22 -11.12 -10.10
C LEU A 145 8.89 -11.92 -8.96
N LEU A 146 8.15 -12.76 -8.25
CA LEU A 146 8.68 -13.59 -7.16
C LEU A 146 9.72 -14.63 -7.66
N ARG A 147 9.55 -15.18 -8.86
CA ARG A 147 10.52 -16.12 -9.46
C ARG A 147 11.88 -15.48 -9.71
N THR A 148 11.97 -14.14 -9.85
CA THR A 148 13.26 -13.45 -10.01
C THR A 148 14.21 -13.68 -8.84
N PHE A 149 13.71 -13.97 -7.64
CA PHE A 149 14.54 -14.33 -6.49
C PHE A 149 15.34 -15.63 -6.68
N LYS A 150 14.84 -16.56 -7.51
CA LYS A 150 15.49 -17.84 -7.78
C LYS A 150 16.36 -17.86 -9.04
N GLN A 151 16.33 -16.80 -9.84
CA GLN A 151 17.06 -16.73 -11.08
C GLN A 151 18.46 -16.13 -10.85
N PRO A 152 19.55 -16.77 -11.36
CA PRO A 152 20.87 -16.20 -11.23
C PRO A 152 20.98 -14.89 -12.03
N SER A 153 21.71 -13.91 -11.50
CA SER A 153 21.88 -12.55 -12.05
C SER A 153 22.44 -12.48 -13.48
N ARG A 154 22.87 -13.59 -14.05
CA ARG A 154 23.55 -13.66 -15.36
C ARG A 154 22.68 -14.09 -16.53
N SER A 155 21.36 -14.02 -16.41
CA SER A 155 20.49 -14.33 -17.55
C SER A 155 20.63 -13.25 -18.63
N THR A 156 21.14 -13.63 -19.80
CA THR A 156 21.44 -12.75 -20.95
C THR A 156 20.23 -12.26 -21.73
N LYS A 157 19.02 -12.47 -21.24
CA LYS A 157 17.77 -12.22 -21.99
C LYS A 157 16.88 -11.13 -21.40
N GLY A 158 17.41 -10.02 -20.88
CA GLY A 158 16.58 -8.86 -20.49
C GLY A 158 15.58 -9.12 -19.35
N ILE A 159 15.72 -10.23 -18.62
CA ILE A 159 14.86 -10.61 -17.52
C ILE A 159 15.31 -9.84 -16.27
N LEU A 160 14.35 -9.33 -15.51
CA LEU A 160 14.61 -8.72 -14.20
C LEU A 160 15.39 -9.71 -13.33
N THR A 161 16.49 -9.25 -12.75
CA THR A 161 17.30 -10.04 -11.81
C THR A 161 17.23 -9.41 -10.43
N CYS A 162 17.23 -10.24 -9.39
CA CYS A 162 17.28 -9.80 -8.00
C CYS A 162 18.74 -9.78 -7.53
N GLY A 163 19.14 -8.70 -6.86
CA GLY A 163 20.45 -8.57 -6.22
C GLY A 163 20.32 -8.10 -4.78
N GLY A 164 21.27 -8.48 -3.93
CA GLY A 164 21.36 -8.02 -2.53
C GLY A 164 22.35 -6.87 -2.41
N LEU A 165 21.90 -5.71 -1.92
CA LEU A 165 22.81 -4.61 -1.65
C LEU A 165 23.66 -4.92 -0.42
N GLY A 166 25.01 -4.85 -0.56
CA GLY A 166 25.94 -5.18 0.52
C GLY A 166 26.07 -6.68 0.81
N LEU A 167 25.48 -7.54 -0.04
CA LEU A 167 25.58 -8.99 0.05
C LEU A 167 26.14 -9.54 -1.26
N GLU A 168 27.11 -10.44 -1.17
CA GLU A 168 27.62 -11.12 -2.35
C GLU A 168 26.55 -12.00 -2.97
N GLU A 169 26.55 -12.09 -4.31
CA GLU A 169 25.55 -12.86 -5.06
C GLU A 169 25.44 -14.30 -4.59
N GLN A 170 26.59 -14.97 -4.37
CA GLN A 170 26.60 -16.36 -3.90
C GLN A 170 25.97 -16.51 -2.51
N ALA A 171 26.22 -15.55 -1.60
CA ALA A 171 25.62 -15.54 -0.27
C ALA A 171 24.10 -15.33 -0.34
N LEU A 172 23.63 -14.42 -1.21
CA LEU A 172 22.20 -14.22 -1.47
C LEU A 172 21.56 -15.49 -2.03
N GLN A 173 22.15 -16.12 -3.04
CA GLN A 173 21.62 -17.34 -3.64
C GLN A 173 21.59 -18.49 -2.63
N ASN A 174 22.63 -18.66 -1.82
CA ASN A 174 22.62 -19.67 -0.75
C ASN A 174 21.50 -19.43 0.26
N ALA A 175 21.27 -18.18 0.69
CA ALA A 175 20.18 -17.83 1.59
C ALA A 175 18.80 -18.12 0.97
N LEU A 176 18.61 -17.77 -0.31
CA LEU A 176 17.36 -18.02 -1.03
C LEU A 176 17.09 -19.52 -1.27
N HIS A 177 18.14 -20.33 -1.45
CA HIS A 177 18.00 -21.79 -1.54
C HIS A 177 17.66 -22.46 -0.20
N GLN A 178 18.03 -21.84 0.91
CA GLN A 178 17.81 -22.35 2.28
C GLN A 178 16.57 -21.74 2.94
N LEU A 179 15.68 -21.09 2.19
CA LEU A 179 14.46 -20.50 2.74
C LEU A 179 13.63 -21.57 3.48
N SER A 180 13.43 -21.37 4.77
CA SER A 180 12.56 -22.19 5.61
C SER A 180 11.15 -21.60 5.74
N GLY A 181 10.97 -20.33 5.42
CA GLY A 181 9.69 -19.63 5.44
C GLY A 181 9.75 -18.28 4.75
N VAL A 182 8.58 -17.72 4.48
CA VAL A 182 8.38 -16.40 3.87
C VAL A 182 7.44 -15.61 4.75
N VAL A 183 7.83 -14.40 5.13
CA VAL A 183 6.96 -13.46 5.86
C VAL A 183 6.50 -12.38 4.89
N VAL A 184 5.19 -12.18 4.81
CA VAL A 184 4.54 -11.27 3.87
C VAL A 184 3.80 -10.18 4.64
N GLY A 185 4.06 -8.92 4.30
CA GLY A 185 3.33 -7.79 4.83
C GLY A 185 1.98 -7.61 4.12
N TYR A 186 0.94 -7.28 4.88
CA TYR A 186 -0.37 -6.98 4.34
C TYR A 186 -1.07 -5.87 5.13
N PRO A 187 -2.02 -5.12 4.52
CA PRO A 187 -2.76 -4.11 5.24
C PRO A 187 -3.72 -4.72 6.27
N ALA A 188 -3.76 -4.16 7.47
CA ALA A 188 -4.72 -4.55 8.48
C ALA A 188 -6.17 -4.50 7.96
N ASN A 189 -7.00 -5.44 8.41
CA ASN A 189 -8.41 -5.57 8.02
C ASN A 189 -8.68 -5.89 6.53
N TRP A 190 -7.68 -6.32 5.78
CA TRP A 190 -7.91 -6.88 4.46
C TRP A 190 -8.46 -8.30 4.55
N SER A 191 -9.26 -8.67 3.55
CA SER A 191 -9.88 -9.99 3.48
C SER A 191 -8.84 -11.09 3.25
N ASP A 192 -9.21 -12.30 3.64
CA ASP A 192 -8.42 -13.52 3.41
C ASP A 192 -8.18 -13.82 1.93
N THR A 193 -8.99 -13.25 1.03
CA THR A 193 -8.76 -13.31 -0.42
C THR A 193 -7.38 -12.83 -0.80
N TYR A 194 -6.96 -11.69 -0.22
CA TYR A 194 -5.64 -11.15 -0.48
C TYR A 194 -4.52 -12.09 -0.02
N SER A 195 -4.62 -12.58 1.22
CA SER A 195 -3.65 -13.53 1.77
C SER A 195 -3.66 -14.86 1.01
N PHE A 196 -4.84 -15.32 0.58
CA PHE A 196 -4.98 -16.52 -0.25
C PHE A 196 -4.23 -16.36 -1.58
N ASN A 197 -4.48 -15.27 -2.31
CA ASN A 197 -3.84 -15.01 -3.59
C ASN A 197 -2.32 -14.80 -3.48
N LEU A 198 -1.85 -14.14 -2.41
CA LEU A 198 -0.41 -14.00 -2.16
C LEU A 198 0.24 -15.34 -1.82
N ARG A 199 -0.40 -16.14 -0.96
CA ARG A 199 0.09 -17.49 -0.61
C ARG A 199 0.20 -18.36 -1.86
N GLU A 200 -0.84 -18.33 -2.70
CA GLU A 200 -0.84 -19.02 -3.98
C GLU A 200 0.32 -18.58 -4.88
N SER A 201 0.56 -17.28 -4.97
CA SER A 201 1.65 -16.74 -5.78
C SER A 201 3.03 -17.14 -5.27
N VAL A 202 3.24 -17.18 -3.94
CA VAL A 202 4.50 -17.60 -3.32
C VAL A 202 4.76 -19.10 -3.56
N LEU A 203 3.72 -19.95 -3.42
CA LEU A 203 3.80 -21.39 -3.69
C LEU A 203 4.08 -21.65 -5.18
N ALA A 204 3.32 -21.03 -6.07
CA ALA A 204 3.50 -21.16 -7.52
C ALA A 204 4.86 -20.63 -8.02
N ALA A 205 5.45 -19.64 -7.34
CA ALA A 205 6.82 -19.20 -7.60
C ALA A 205 7.87 -20.21 -7.07
N GLY A 206 7.46 -21.17 -6.25
CA GLY A 206 8.31 -22.20 -5.66
C GLY A 206 9.28 -21.65 -4.61
N LEU A 207 9.02 -20.50 -3.98
CA LEU A 207 9.88 -19.95 -2.94
C LEU A 207 9.93 -20.86 -1.71
N VAL A 208 8.79 -21.44 -1.34
CA VAL A 208 8.63 -22.47 -0.32
C VAL A 208 7.73 -23.58 -0.84
N ALA A 209 7.78 -24.75 -0.23
CA ALA A 209 7.04 -25.94 -0.69
C ALA A 209 5.65 -26.07 -0.07
N GLN A 210 5.46 -25.53 1.13
CA GLN A 210 4.27 -25.76 1.95
C GLN A 210 3.60 -24.43 2.35
N PRO A 211 2.26 -24.35 2.35
CA PRO A 211 1.55 -23.16 2.76
C PRO A 211 1.80 -22.75 4.21
N GLU A 212 2.15 -23.69 5.10
CA GLU A 212 2.51 -23.46 6.51
C GLU A 212 3.82 -22.70 6.69
N GLN A 213 4.63 -22.58 5.63
CA GLN A 213 5.88 -21.82 5.62
C GLN A 213 5.66 -20.34 5.26
N ILE A 214 4.40 -19.91 5.04
CA ILE A 214 4.08 -18.55 4.62
C ILE A 214 3.30 -17.86 5.75
N PHE A 215 3.91 -16.81 6.30
CA PHE A 215 3.38 -16.05 7.42
C PHE A 215 2.94 -14.66 6.96
N PHE A 216 1.84 -14.17 7.51
CA PHE A 216 1.30 -12.85 7.20
C PHE A 216 1.32 -11.96 8.43
N VAL A 217 1.79 -10.73 8.27
CA VAL A 217 1.88 -9.74 9.33
C VAL A 217 1.43 -8.39 8.80
N GLU A 218 0.67 -7.66 9.59
CA GLU A 218 0.23 -6.31 9.23
C GLU A 218 1.42 -5.38 9.06
N ASP A 219 1.33 -4.53 8.01
CA ASP A 219 2.39 -3.57 7.68
C ASP A 219 2.70 -2.63 8.87
N THR A 220 1.72 -2.34 9.72
CA THR A 220 1.90 -1.54 10.96
C THR A 220 2.66 -2.29 12.05
N ILE A 221 2.43 -3.60 12.22
CA ILE A 221 3.20 -4.44 13.16
C ILE A 221 4.64 -4.56 12.66
N ALA A 222 4.83 -4.82 11.38
CA ALA A 222 6.17 -4.86 10.80
C ALA A 222 6.91 -3.52 11.00
N THR A 223 6.20 -2.39 10.81
CA THR A 223 6.77 -1.06 11.10
C THR A 223 7.18 -0.92 12.56
N LEU A 224 6.34 -1.37 13.49
CA LEU A 224 6.66 -1.37 14.92
C LEU A 224 7.91 -2.22 15.22
N LEU A 225 7.96 -3.44 14.71
CA LEU A 225 9.09 -4.36 14.89
C LEU A 225 10.41 -3.76 14.41
N SER A 226 10.36 -2.88 13.39
CA SER A 226 11.57 -2.25 12.86
C SER A 226 12.31 -1.35 13.84
N VAL A 227 11.68 -0.93 14.91
CA VAL A 227 12.26 -0.03 15.94
C VAL A 227 12.50 -0.74 17.27
N LEU A 228 11.92 -1.94 17.50
CA LEU A 228 12.07 -2.68 18.73
C LEU A 228 13.47 -3.34 18.78
N ARG A 229 14.14 -3.19 19.89
CA ARG A 229 15.40 -3.89 20.19
C ARG A 229 15.15 -4.97 21.24
N ARG A 230 15.77 -6.13 21.04
CA ARG A 230 15.82 -7.14 22.07
C ARG A 230 16.67 -6.62 23.25
N GLN A 231 16.06 -6.42 24.40
CA GLN A 231 16.80 -6.15 25.65
C GLN A 231 17.63 -7.40 25.96
N GLY A 232 18.94 -7.30 25.93
CA GLY A 232 19.85 -8.40 26.29
C GLY A 232 21.10 -8.55 25.42
N SER A 233 21.21 -7.88 24.30
CA SER A 233 22.50 -7.76 23.62
C SER A 233 23.36 -6.73 24.36
N ASN A 234 24.28 -7.24 25.19
CA ASN A 234 25.33 -6.44 25.83
C ASN A 234 25.98 -5.53 24.76
N PRO A 235 26.09 -4.20 24.97
CA PRO A 235 26.72 -3.30 23.99
C PRO A 235 28.20 -3.62 23.72
N GLY A 236 28.74 -4.69 24.29
CA GLY A 236 30.14 -5.09 24.18
C GLY A 236 30.41 -6.46 23.53
N GLN A 237 29.38 -7.23 23.15
CA GLN A 237 29.59 -8.47 22.38
C GLN A 237 28.70 -8.50 21.13
N PRO A 238 29.27 -8.37 19.91
CA PRO A 238 28.52 -8.64 18.70
C PRO A 238 28.10 -10.11 18.69
N SER A 239 26.80 -10.38 18.56
CA SER A 239 26.30 -11.73 18.29
C SER A 239 26.93 -12.23 16.99
N ALA A 240 27.10 -13.54 16.83
CA ALA A 240 27.72 -14.16 15.66
C ALA A 240 27.01 -13.83 14.32
N LEU A 241 25.84 -13.16 14.36
CA LEU A 241 25.09 -12.60 13.23
C LEU A 241 25.42 -11.10 12.96
N GLU A 242 26.22 -10.47 13.83
CA GLU A 242 26.51 -9.02 13.81
C GLU A 242 27.96 -8.68 13.46
N GLN A 243 28.68 -9.53 12.74
CA GLN A 243 29.91 -9.06 12.12
C GLN A 243 29.53 -8.31 10.82
N PRO A 244 29.48 -6.96 10.85
CA PRO A 244 29.22 -6.21 9.64
C PRO A 244 30.46 -6.24 8.76
N PRO A 245 30.30 -6.28 7.43
CA PRO A 245 31.39 -5.94 6.53
C PRO A 245 31.89 -4.51 6.81
N PRO A 246 33.16 -4.17 6.46
CA PRO A 246 33.74 -2.88 6.82
C PRO A 246 32.87 -1.71 6.33
N ARG A 247 32.47 -0.86 7.27
CA ARG A 247 31.49 0.21 7.13
C ARG A 247 31.98 1.36 6.25
N PRO A 248 31.10 1.94 5.41
CA PRO A 248 31.02 3.38 5.24
C PRO A 248 30.06 3.97 6.30
N THR A 249 30.51 5.01 6.98
CA THR A 249 29.81 5.69 8.07
C THR A 249 28.49 6.30 7.58
N PRO A 250 27.35 6.03 8.24
CA PRO A 250 26.07 6.67 7.94
C PRO A 250 26.05 8.11 8.45
N PRO A 251 25.15 8.97 7.93
CA PRO A 251 24.92 10.30 8.53
C PRO A 251 24.39 10.10 9.95
N LEU A 252 25.20 10.54 10.91
CA LEU A 252 25.20 10.09 12.30
C LEU A 252 23.97 10.45 13.14
N GLU A 253 23.19 11.49 12.76
CA GLU A 253 22.25 12.08 13.70
C GLU A 253 20.91 11.33 13.83
N GLN A 254 20.34 10.80 12.73
CA GLN A 254 19.05 10.10 12.81
C GLN A 254 19.17 8.67 13.31
N SER A 255 20.28 7.99 13.00
CA SER A 255 20.54 6.64 13.51
C SER A 255 20.79 6.63 15.03
N ILE A 256 21.36 7.69 15.59
CA ILE A 256 21.66 7.79 17.03
C ILE A 256 20.37 8.01 17.84
N ILE A 257 19.41 8.79 17.35
CA ILE A 257 18.14 9.03 18.05
C ILE A 257 17.32 7.72 18.13
N LEU A 258 17.33 6.92 17.07
CA LEU A 258 16.64 5.62 17.04
C LEU A 258 17.35 4.55 17.90
N GLN A 259 18.67 4.67 18.09
CA GLN A 259 19.46 3.69 18.82
C GLN A 259 19.35 3.82 20.35
N ASN A 260 19.01 4.99 20.87
CA ASN A 260 19.02 5.30 22.31
C ASN A 260 17.63 5.59 22.89
N ALA A 261 16.54 5.48 22.09
CA ALA A 261 15.19 5.69 22.61
C ALA A 261 14.72 4.45 23.38
N ASP A 262 14.44 4.61 24.65
CA ASP A 262 13.69 3.62 25.43
C ASP A 262 12.24 3.62 24.92
N TRP A 263 11.95 2.70 24.00
CA TRP A 263 10.61 2.52 23.42
C TRP A 263 9.67 1.93 24.48
N GLN A 264 8.96 2.79 25.19
CA GLN A 264 8.00 2.42 26.22
C GLN A 264 6.76 3.29 26.14
N GLY A 265 5.63 2.77 26.65
CA GLY A 265 4.37 3.51 26.69
C GLY A 265 3.60 3.51 25.39
N HIS A 266 2.62 4.42 25.28
CA HIS A 266 1.70 4.45 24.15
C HIS A 266 2.40 4.89 22.86
N THR A 267 2.49 3.98 21.93
CA THR A 267 3.13 4.16 20.62
C THR A 267 2.09 4.07 19.52
N LEU A 268 2.00 5.13 18.71
CA LEU A 268 1.18 5.16 17.50
C LEU A 268 2.06 4.84 16.28
N VAL A 269 1.64 3.92 15.46
CA VAL A 269 2.20 3.67 14.13
C VAL A 269 1.25 4.21 13.07
N LEU A 270 1.76 5.06 12.18
CA LEU A 270 1.06 5.57 11.01
C LEU A 270 1.79 5.10 9.75
N ASN A 271 1.21 4.15 9.04
CA ASN A 271 1.70 3.72 7.73
C ASN A 271 0.77 4.28 6.64
N ALA A 272 1.25 5.23 5.84
CA ALA A 272 0.49 5.78 4.72
C ALA A 272 1.29 5.67 3.42
N GLY A 273 0.91 4.71 2.62
CA GLY A 273 1.56 4.35 1.36
C GLY A 273 0.88 4.95 0.13
N ALA A 274 0.77 4.15 -0.94
CA ALA A 274 0.10 4.53 -2.18
C ALA A 274 -1.41 4.28 -2.12
N THR A 275 -1.85 3.16 -1.54
CA THR A 275 -3.25 2.71 -1.61
C THR A 275 -3.98 2.74 -0.27
N MET A 276 -3.26 2.57 0.82
CA MET A 276 -3.81 2.43 2.17
C MET A 276 -3.13 3.37 3.14
N THR A 277 -3.92 3.84 4.11
CA THR A 277 -3.42 4.45 5.34
C THR A 277 -3.86 3.59 6.52
N GLU A 278 -2.92 3.25 7.38
CA GLU A 278 -3.13 2.36 8.51
C GLU A 278 -2.61 3.00 9.79
N LEU A 279 -3.34 2.77 10.85
CA LEU A 279 -3.03 3.22 12.20
C LEU A 279 -2.98 1.99 13.10
N ALA A 280 -1.94 1.89 13.93
CA ALA A 280 -1.89 0.94 15.04
C ALA A 280 -1.49 1.67 16.31
N LEU A 281 -2.17 1.37 17.41
CA LEU A 281 -1.86 1.92 18.73
C LEU A 281 -1.59 0.77 19.69
N VAL A 282 -0.48 0.86 20.39
CA VAL A 282 -0.01 -0.16 21.33
C VAL A 282 0.57 0.50 22.57
N ASN A 283 0.40 -0.10 23.73
CA ASN A 283 1.15 0.27 24.91
C ASN A 283 2.36 -0.66 25.04
N LEU A 284 3.56 -0.14 24.73
CA LEU A 284 4.79 -0.93 24.79
C LEU A 284 5.21 -1.20 26.23
N PRO A 285 5.28 -2.48 26.66
CA PRO A 285 5.74 -2.84 27.98
C PRO A 285 7.26 -2.68 28.10
N ALA A 286 7.76 -2.63 29.33
CA ALA A 286 9.21 -2.66 29.59
C ALA A 286 9.87 -3.96 29.10
N GLU A 287 9.16 -5.09 29.20
CA GLU A 287 9.58 -6.39 28.69
C GLU A 287 8.86 -6.71 27.39
N LEU A 288 9.51 -6.46 26.26
CA LEU A 288 8.94 -6.63 24.93
C LEU A 288 8.51 -8.07 24.61
N ASP A 289 9.12 -9.07 25.25
CA ASP A 289 8.76 -10.49 25.08
C ASP A 289 7.33 -10.82 25.57
N THR A 290 6.72 -9.92 26.37
CA THR A 290 5.34 -10.07 26.83
C THR A 290 4.32 -9.57 25.83
N LEU A 291 4.72 -8.76 24.85
CA LEU A 291 3.84 -8.15 23.86
C LEU A 291 3.20 -9.21 22.94
N THR A 292 1.90 -9.11 22.77
CA THR A 292 1.11 -10.02 21.95
C THR A 292 0.33 -9.26 20.86
N TYR A 293 -0.14 -9.98 19.84
CA TYR A 293 -1.01 -9.40 18.81
C TYR A 293 -2.26 -8.71 19.39
N ALA A 294 -2.84 -9.27 20.44
CA ALA A 294 -4.06 -8.74 21.06
C ALA A 294 -3.87 -7.37 21.76
N ASP A 295 -2.63 -6.97 22.04
CA ASP A 295 -2.30 -5.69 22.69
C ASP A 295 -2.30 -4.53 21.69
N ILE A 296 -2.48 -4.81 20.38
CA ILE A 296 -2.38 -3.82 19.31
C ILE A 296 -3.77 -3.52 18.74
N ALA A 297 -4.19 -2.28 18.83
CA ALA A 297 -5.43 -1.82 18.20
C ALA A 297 -5.14 -1.30 16.79
N HIS A 298 -5.86 -1.82 15.80
CA HIS A 298 -5.68 -1.50 14.38
C HIS A 298 -6.84 -0.73 13.78
N ARG A 299 -6.53 0.19 12.87
CA ARG A 299 -7.48 0.87 11.98
C ARG A 299 -6.87 0.98 10.59
N SER A 300 -7.68 0.81 9.57
CA SER A 300 -7.25 0.98 8.18
C SER A 300 -8.22 1.84 7.39
N LEU A 301 -7.69 2.61 6.45
CA LEU A 301 -8.42 3.50 5.58
C LEU A 301 -7.95 3.24 4.13
N PRO A 302 -8.82 2.80 3.21
CA PRO A 302 -8.46 2.58 1.82
C PRO A 302 -8.39 3.91 1.05
N PHE A 303 -7.55 4.80 1.53
CA PHE A 303 -7.26 6.12 1.00
C PHE A 303 -5.81 6.48 1.33
N ALA A 304 -5.00 6.78 0.31
CA ALA A 304 -3.62 7.23 0.45
C ALA A 304 -3.13 7.93 -0.83
N GLY A 305 -1.85 7.80 -1.18
CA GLY A 305 -1.19 8.57 -2.23
C GLY A 305 -1.90 8.59 -3.58
N ASN A 306 -2.43 7.45 -4.04
CA ASN A 306 -3.13 7.36 -5.33
C ASN A 306 -4.47 8.10 -5.32
N ALA A 307 -5.20 8.01 -4.21
CA ALA A 307 -6.46 8.73 -4.04
C ALA A 307 -6.22 10.25 -3.94
N ILE A 308 -5.11 10.66 -3.32
CA ILE A 308 -4.68 12.07 -3.31
C ILE A 308 -4.37 12.54 -4.75
N ASP A 309 -3.72 11.72 -5.59
CA ASP A 309 -3.47 12.07 -6.99
C ASP A 309 -4.78 12.26 -7.77
N GLN A 310 -5.76 11.39 -7.54
CA GLN A 310 -7.10 11.54 -8.10
C GLN A 310 -7.79 12.83 -7.62
N ASP A 311 -7.67 13.15 -6.33
CA ASP A 311 -8.23 14.39 -5.78
C ASP A 311 -7.54 15.63 -6.36
N ILE A 312 -6.22 15.60 -6.61
CA ILE A 312 -5.49 16.66 -7.32
C ILE A 312 -6.02 16.83 -8.74
N VAL A 313 -6.24 15.74 -9.45
CA VAL A 313 -6.84 15.80 -10.81
C VAL A 313 -8.20 16.48 -10.73
N CYS A 314 -9.09 16.03 -9.85
CA CYS A 314 -10.48 16.51 -9.77
C CYS A 314 -10.60 17.93 -9.20
N GLN A 315 -9.78 18.32 -8.22
CA GLN A 315 -9.94 19.56 -7.47
C GLN A 315 -9.02 20.70 -7.97
N LEU A 316 -7.92 20.38 -8.64
CA LEU A 316 -6.95 21.36 -9.10
C LEU A 316 -6.78 21.35 -10.61
N LEU A 317 -6.40 20.22 -11.21
CA LEU A 317 -6.01 20.19 -12.64
C LEU A 317 -7.22 20.33 -13.56
N TYR A 318 -8.23 19.51 -13.39
CA TYR A 318 -9.38 19.49 -14.29
C TYR A 318 -10.16 20.83 -14.29
N PRO A 319 -10.52 21.41 -13.12
CA PRO A 319 -11.15 22.73 -13.09
C PRO A 319 -10.28 23.85 -13.68
N LEU A 320 -8.96 23.77 -13.51
CA LEU A 320 -8.03 24.75 -14.04
C LEU A 320 -8.00 24.71 -15.58
N LEU A 321 -7.99 23.52 -16.16
CA LEU A 321 -7.95 23.30 -17.61
C LEU A 321 -9.25 23.74 -18.31
N GLN A 322 -10.39 23.71 -17.61
CA GLN A 322 -11.67 24.21 -18.14
C GLN A 322 -11.75 25.75 -18.20
N GLN A 323 -10.91 26.44 -17.43
CA GLN A 323 -10.89 27.90 -17.44
C GLN A 323 -10.17 28.42 -18.69
N PRO A 324 -10.65 29.52 -19.28
CA PRO A 324 -9.89 30.23 -20.30
C PRO A 324 -8.57 30.72 -19.69
N GLN A 325 -7.48 30.65 -20.46
CA GLN A 325 -6.18 31.12 -19.97
C GLN A 325 -6.28 32.56 -19.46
N PRO A 326 -5.71 32.87 -18.30
CA PRO A 326 -5.49 34.25 -17.91
C PRO A 326 -4.63 34.93 -18.99
N VAL A 327 -5.06 36.10 -19.43
CA VAL A 327 -4.37 36.89 -20.49
C VAL A 327 -3.06 37.53 -19.95
N ASP A 328 -2.45 36.98 -18.92
CA ASP A 328 -1.16 37.51 -18.43
C ASP A 328 -0.04 37.00 -19.34
N THR A 329 0.38 37.88 -20.26
CA THR A 329 1.36 37.66 -21.32
C THR A 329 2.82 37.58 -20.81
N ARG A 330 3.04 37.53 -19.53
CA ARG A 330 4.38 37.33 -18.97
C ARG A 330 4.70 35.86 -19.00
N GLN A 331 5.60 35.47 -19.91
CA GLN A 331 6.19 34.13 -19.85
C GLN A 331 6.86 33.97 -18.48
N PRO A 332 6.54 32.93 -17.70
CA PRO A 332 7.21 32.68 -16.44
C PRO A 332 8.69 32.41 -16.71
N ASP A 333 9.55 32.94 -15.86
CA ASP A 333 11.00 32.78 -15.97
C ASP A 333 11.44 31.32 -15.92
N ARG A 334 10.56 30.43 -15.41
CA ARG A 334 10.83 29.01 -15.24
C ARG A 334 9.55 28.18 -15.42
N ILE A 335 9.65 27.11 -16.20
CA ILE A 335 8.66 26.04 -16.28
C ILE A 335 9.16 24.86 -15.45
N ASP A 336 8.42 24.44 -14.43
CA ASP A 336 8.81 23.36 -13.52
C ASP A 336 8.46 21.98 -14.09
N LEU A 337 7.34 21.88 -14.81
CA LEU A 337 6.90 20.67 -15.49
C LEU A 337 6.27 21.01 -16.82
N SER A 338 6.76 20.41 -17.89
CA SER A 338 6.18 20.51 -19.25
C SER A 338 5.72 19.13 -19.68
N LEU A 339 4.44 19.02 -20.03
CA LEU A 339 3.80 17.79 -20.47
C LEU A 339 3.07 18.02 -21.79
N ARG A 340 2.65 16.92 -22.43
CA ARG A 340 1.87 16.97 -23.68
C ARG A 340 0.52 17.66 -23.45
N ALA A 341 -0.06 18.17 -24.52
CA ALA A 341 -1.42 18.72 -24.48
C ALA A 341 -2.42 17.66 -23.98
N VAL A 342 -3.36 18.10 -23.16
CA VAL A 342 -4.44 17.27 -22.62
C VAL A 342 -5.71 17.59 -23.38
N ASP A 343 -6.30 16.56 -23.96
CA ASP A 343 -7.63 16.60 -24.55
C ASP A 343 -8.67 16.32 -23.45
N LEU A 344 -9.37 17.37 -23.00
CA LEU A 344 -10.37 17.27 -21.94
C LEU A 344 -11.60 16.46 -22.36
N ASP A 345 -11.99 16.56 -23.63
CA ASP A 345 -13.12 15.79 -24.17
C ASP A 345 -12.82 14.29 -24.14
N ALA A 346 -11.57 13.92 -24.46
CA ALA A 346 -11.11 12.52 -24.35
C ALA A 346 -11.06 12.02 -22.91
N VAL A 347 -10.81 12.90 -21.94
CA VAL A 347 -10.86 12.54 -20.51
C VAL A 347 -12.30 12.47 -20.00
N GLY A 348 -13.17 13.39 -20.38
CA GLY A 348 -14.62 13.39 -20.19
C GLY A 348 -15.08 13.19 -18.76
N LEU A 349 -14.48 13.88 -17.77
CA LEU A 349 -14.82 13.72 -16.35
C LEU A 349 -16.22 14.26 -16.00
N ASP A 350 -16.78 15.16 -16.79
CA ASP A 350 -18.12 15.73 -16.57
C ASP A 350 -19.24 14.68 -16.63
N ALA A 351 -18.99 13.55 -17.32
CA ALA A 351 -19.92 12.43 -17.39
C ALA A 351 -19.87 11.50 -16.16
N LEU A 352 -18.93 11.71 -15.23
CA LEU A 352 -18.74 10.86 -14.07
C LEU A 352 -19.23 11.53 -12.77
N THR A 353 -19.74 10.71 -11.86
CA THR A 353 -19.84 11.11 -10.47
C THR A 353 -18.43 11.08 -9.86
N LEU A 354 -17.87 12.27 -9.61
CA LEU A 354 -16.53 12.38 -9.04
C LEU A 354 -16.52 11.91 -7.58
N PRO A 355 -15.42 11.29 -7.13
CA PRO A 355 -15.32 10.83 -5.75
C PRO A 355 -15.33 12.01 -4.76
N THR A 356 -15.88 11.78 -3.58
CA THR A 356 -15.82 12.75 -2.48
C THR A 356 -14.38 12.94 -2.04
N VAL A 357 -13.90 14.21 -2.06
CA VAL A 357 -12.53 14.55 -1.71
C VAL A 357 -12.19 14.15 -0.28
N GLY A 358 -11.02 13.53 -0.08
CA GLY A 358 -10.57 13.06 1.22
C GLY A 358 -11.28 11.81 1.76
N GLU A 359 -12.27 11.26 1.03
CA GLU A 359 -13.00 10.05 1.42
C GLU A 359 -12.61 8.85 0.55
N PRO A 360 -12.69 7.62 1.07
CA PRO A 360 -12.41 6.39 0.30
C PRO A 360 -13.21 6.28 -0.98
N ASP A 361 -14.54 6.42 -0.90
CA ASP A 361 -15.49 6.41 -2.02
C ASP A 361 -15.09 5.45 -3.16
N LEU A 362 -14.81 4.19 -2.81
CA LEU A 362 -14.15 3.22 -3.69
C LEU A 362 -14.85 3.05 -5.05
N PRO A 363 -16.20 2.95 -5.13
CA PRO A 363 -16.84 2.76 -6.42
C PRO A 363 -16.59 3.90 -7.40
N ASN A 364 -16.65 5.16 -6.94
CA ASN A 364 -16.40 6.33 -7.79
C ASN A 364 -14.91 6.47 -8.10
N ARG A 365 -14.01 6.13 -7.16
CA ARG A 365 -12.56 6.12 -7.40
C ARG A 365 -12.14 5.09 -8.44
N TYR A 366 -12.76 3.90 -8.43
CA TYR A 366 -12.48 2.88 -9.45
C TYR A 366 -12.95 3.34 -10.84
N ARG A 367 -14.16 3.92 -10.96
CA ARG A 367 -14.64 4.47 -12.23
C ARG A 367 -13.76 5.60 -12.74
N LEU A 368 -13.36 6.51 -11.84
CA LEU A 368 -12.41 7.58 -12.17
C LEU A 368 -11.06 7.03 -12.66
N GLN A 369 -10.52 6.03 -11.97
CA GLN A 369 -9.27 5.38 -12.37
C GLN A 369 -9.38 4.74 -13.76
N GLN A 370 -10.46 4.00 -14.00
CA GLN A 370 -10.73 3.36 -15.30
C GLN A 370 -10.82 4.40 -16.42
N ARG A 371 -11.49 5.52 -16.18
CA ARG A 371 -11.60 6.64 -17.10
C ARG A 371 -10.23 7.28 -17.37
N LEU A 372 -9.45 7.58 -16.34
CA LEU A 372 -8.12 8.17 -16.48
C LEU A 372 -7.13 7.22 -17.18
N PHE A 373 -7.25 5.92 -16.98
CA PHE A 373 -6.42 4.93 -17.68
C PHE A 373 -6.83 4.70 -19.13
N ALA A 374 -8.05 5.03 -19.51
CA ALA A 374 -8.56 4.81 -20.86
C ALA A 374 -7.92 5.73 -21.91
N SER A 375 -7.29 6.84 -21.51
CA SER A 375 -6.71 7.81 -22.45
C SER A 375 -5.31 8.27 -22.03
N GLN A 376 -4.48 8.62 -23.02
CA GLN A 376 -3.17 9.22 -22.77
C GLN A 376 -3.29 10.54 -22.00
N SER A 377 -4.32 11.34 -22.27
CA SER A 377 -4.60 12.59 -21.56
C SER A 377 -4.89 12.35 -20.07
N GLY A 378 -5.69 11.33 -19.75
CA GLY A 378 -5.95 10.94 -18.36
C GLY A 378 -4.69 10.49 -17.61
N GLN A 379 -3.84 9.70 -18.27
CA GLN A 379 -2.55 9.28 -17.71
C GLN A 379 -1.62 10.47 -17.47
N THR A 380 -1.58 11.42 -18.43
CA THR A 380 -0.81 12.68 -18.29
C THR A 380 -1.27 13.50 -17.07
N LEU A 381 -2.57 13.57 -16.81
CA LEU A 381 -3.11 14.25 -15.62
C LEU A 381 -2.68 13.57 -14.32
N LEU A 382 -2.68 12.24 -14.28
CA LEU A 382 -2.19 11.49 -13.11
C LEU A 382 -0.68 11.70 -12.87
N GLU A 383 0.12 11.75 -13.94
CA GLU A 383 1.55 12.06 -13.85
C GLU A 383 1.78 13.48 -13.32
N ALA A 384 1.03 14.45 -13.84
CA ALA A 384 1.06 15.82 -13.35
C ALA A 384 0.68 15.90 -11.86
N ALA A 385 -0.40 15.23 -11.46
CA ALA A 385 -0.85 15.19 -10.07
C ALA A 385 0.21 14.60 -9.13
N CYS A 386 0.82 13.49 -9.51
CA CYS A 386 1.89 12.84 -8.75
C CYS A 386 3.13 13.75 -8.61
N PHE A 387 3.49 14.48 -9.67
CA PHE A 387 4.57 15.47 -9.62
C PHE A 387 4.22 16.63 -8.70
N LEU A 388 3.04 17.25 -8.88
CA LEU A 388 2.56 18.38 -8.08
C LEU A 388 2.50 18.03 -6.58
N LYS A 389 1.97 16.86 -6.24
CA LYS A 389 1.92 16.36 -4.86
C LYS A 389 3.29 16.38 -4.19
N ARG A 390 4.34 16.00 -4.91
CA ARG A 390 5.72 15.96 -4.39
C ARG A 390 6.37 17.34 -4.36
N ALA A 391 6.32 18.05 -5.47
CA ALA A 391 7.07 19.28 -5.64
C ALA A 391 6.50 20.43 -4.80
N LEU A 392 5.17 20.54 -4.65
CA LEU A 392 4.53 21.56 -3.79
C LEU A 392 4.76 21.33 -2.28
N GLN A 393 5.37 20.19 -1.86
CA GLN A 393 5.82 20.08 -0.47
C GLN A 393 6.98 21.04 -0.14
N GLN A 394 7.71 21.49 -1.16
CA GLN A 394 8.93 22.30 -0.99
C GLN A 394 8.81 23.70 -1.55
N GLN A 395 8.03 23.86 -2.62
CA GLN A 395 7.88 25.14 -3.31
C GLN A 395 6.51 25.74 -2.98
N SER A 396 6.41 27.05 -2.87
CA SER A 396 5.14 27.76 -2.62
C SER A 396 4.20 27.73 -3.82
N TYR A 397 4.76 27.65 -5.01
CA TYR A 397 4.04 27.52 -6.28
C TYR A 397 4.83 26.68 -7.28
N LEU A 398 4.16 26.20 -8.31
CA LEU A 398 4.74 25.51 -9.45
C LEU A 398 4.15 26.03 -10.75
N THR A 399 4.99 26.14 -11.77
CA THR A 399 4.57 26.47 -13.13
C THR A 399 4.46 25.19 -13.94
N LEU A 400 3.22 24.85 -14.30
CA LEU A 400 2.86 23.70 -15.12
C LEU A 400 2.54 24.14 -16.54
N GLN A 401 3.22 23.54 -17.51
CA GLN A 401 2.89 23.66 -18.93
C GLN A 401 2.25 22.35 -19.42
N LEU A 402 1.07 22.46 -20.02
CA LEU A 402 0.38 21.35 -20.70
C LEU A 402 0.09 21.78 -22.15
N GLY A 403 0.85 21.24 -23.10
CA GLY A 403 0.86 21.74 -24.47
C GLY A 403 1.32 23.21 -24.54
N ASP A 404 0.52 24.05 -25.15
CA ASP A 404 0.81 25.49 -25.31
C ASP A 404 0.33 26.35 -24.12
N ARG A 405 -0.32 25.73 -23.14
CA ARG A 405 -0.92 26.45 -22.00
C ARG A 405 -0.06 26.32 -20.76
N ILE A 406 0.02 27.42 -19.99
CA ILE A 406 0.83 27.52 -18.78
C ILE A 406 -0.06 27.97 -17.62
N TRP A 407 0.07 27.30 -16.48
CA TRP A 407 -0.62 27.62 -15.23
C TRP A 407 0.34 27.68 -14.06
N VAL A 408 0.02 28.53 -13.09
CA VAL A 408 0.66 28.59 -11.79
C VAL A 408 -0.25 27.90 -10.79
N ILE A 409 0.25 26.88 -10.11
CA ILE A 409 -0.48 26.10 -9.10
C ILE A 409 0.16 26.40 -7.75
N LEU A 410 -0.66 26.82 -6.79
CA LEU A 410 -0.21 27.22 -5.47
C LEU A 410 -0.20 26.05 -4.48
N ARG A 411 0.80 26.00 -3.59
CA ARG A 411 0.82 25.09 -2.44
C ARG A 411 -0.45 25.24 -1.58
N GLN A 412 -0.97 26.45 -1.44
CA GLN A 412 -2.17 26.74 -0.69
C GLN A 412 -3.38 25.99 -1.24
N ASP A 413 -3.53 25.93 -2.57
CA ASP A 413 -4.64 25.19 -3.18
C ASP A 413 -4.55 23.69 -2.91
N LEU A 414 -3.35 23.10 -3.06
CA LEU A 414 -3.11 21.72 -2.67
C LEU A 414 -3.45 21.48 -1.20
N GLY A 415 -3.00 22.38 -0.32
CA GLY A 415 -3.24 22.29 1.12
C GLY A 415 -4.72 22.31 1.49
N THR A 416 -5.46 23.29 0.96
CA THR A 416 -6.85 23.53 1.35
C THR A 416 -7.83 22.62 0.64
N LYS A 417 -7.65 22.37 -0.66
CA LYS A 417 -8.62 21.64 -1.48
C LYS A 417 -8.44 20.11 -1.43
N VAL A 418 -7.21 19.63 -1.13
CA VAL A 418 -6.88 18.21 -1.20
C VAL A 418 -6.37 17.65 0.14
N LEU A 419 -5.31 18.26 0.72
CA LEU A 419 -4.67 17.68 1.90
C LEU A 419 -5.49 17.87 3.18
N LEU A 420 -6.17 19.00 3.34
CA LEU A 420 -7.00 19.26 4.52
C LEU A 420 -8.15 18.26 4.67
N PRO A 421 -8.96 17.93 3.63
CA PRO A 421 -9.96 16.87 3.71
C PRO A 421 -9.37 15.51 4.11
N TYR A 422 -8.22 15.14 3.55
CA TYR A 422 -7.53 13.90 3.92
C TYR A 422 -7.09 13.90 5.39
N ILE A 423 -6.48 14.98 5.88
CA ILE A 423 -6.07 15.11 7.29
C ILE A 423 -7.29 15.07 8.22
N GLN A 424 -8.40 15.68 7.84
CA GLN A 424 -9.65 15.59 8.59
C GLN A 424 -10.16 14.14 8.68
N ARG A 425 -10.03 13.38 7.59
CA ARG A 425 -10.36 11.95 7.58
C ARG A 425 -9.42 11.17 8.50
N LEU A 426 -8.10 11.38 8.40
CA LEU A 426 -7.11 10.78 9.30
C LEU A 426 -7.40 11.08 10.76
N ASN A 427 -7.77 12.32 11.08
CA ASN A 427 -8.10 12.71 12.44
C ASN A 427 -9.33 11.96 12.98
N ARG A 428 -10.31 11.63 12.14
CA ARG A 428 -11.44 10.78 12.53
C ARG A 428 -10.99 9.36 12.87
N GLU A 429 -10.10 8.76 12.06
CA GLU A 429 -9.57 7.42 12.33
C GLU A 429 -8.67 7.40 13.58
N LEU A 430 -7.83 8.42 13.77
CA LEU A 430 -7.02 8.54 14.98
C LEU A 430 -7.90 8.67 16.24
N ASN A 431 -8.93 9.51 16.20
CA ASN A 431 -9.86 9.63 17.33
C ASN A 431 -10.59 8.31 17.62
N ALA A 432 -10.89 7.54 16.57
CA ALA A 432 -11.57 6.25 16.75
C ALA A 432 -10.66 5.21 17.42
N VAL A 433 -9.36 5.14 17.06
CA VAL A 433 -8.42 4.23 17.73
C VAL A 433 -8.14 4.66 19.17
N LEU A 434 -7.97 5.96 19.41
CA LEU A 434 -7.80 6.51 20.77
C LEU A 434 -9.00 6.18 21.66
N LYS A 435 -10.22 6.37 21.13
CA LYS A 435 -11.47 6.02 21.86
C LYS A 435 -11.56 4.51 22.12
N GLN A 436 -11.19 3.68 21.15
CA GLN A 436 -11.22 2.22 21.26
C GLN A 436 -10.31 1.73 22.39
N THR A 437 -9.14 2.34 22.54
CA THR A 437 -8.13 1.97 23.54
C THR A 437 -8.27 2.71 24.88
N GLY A 438 -9.12 3.74 24.94
CA GLY A 438 -9.27 4.60 26.11
C GLY A 438 -8.08 5.56 26.33
N VAL A 439 -7.17 5.67 25.36
CA VAL A 439 -5.96 6.52 25.44
C VAL A 439 -6.31 7.95 25.03
N THR A 440 -5.85 8.92 25.81
CA THR A 440 -5.99 10.34 25.48
C THR A 440 -4.82 10.85 24.62
N PRO A 441 -5.00 11.90 23.80
CA PRO A 441 -3.91 12.41 22.96
C PRO A 441 -2.60 12.76 23.70
N PRO A 442 -2.61 13.37 24.91
CA PRO A 442 -1.38 13.64 25.67
C PRO A 442 -0.66 12.41 26.21
N GLU A 443 -1.35 11.27 26.31
CA GLU A 443 -0.74 10.00 26.79
C GLU A 443 0.04 9.26 25.70
N VAL A 444 -0.09 9.67 24.43
CA VAL A 444 0.71 9.10 23.34
C VAL A 444 2.14 9.63 23.48
N ASN A 445 3.09 8.72 23.69
CA ASN A 445 4.49 9.04 23.93
C ASN A 445 5.29 9.19 22.63
N GLN A 446 4.95 8.40 21.60
CA GLN A 446 5.71 8.36 20.35
C GLN A 446 4.84 8.00 19.16
N VAL A 447 5.26 8.49 17.98
CA VAL A 447 4.62 8.20 16.70
C VAL A 447 5.67 7.79 15.68
N ILE A 448 5.44 6.65 15.03
CA ILE A 448 6.27 6.17 13.91
C ILE A 448 5.48 6.39 12.62
N CYS A 449 5.99 7.24 11.74
CA CYS A 449 5.39 7.52 10.44
C CYS A 449 6.21 6.87 9.33
N THR A 450 5.61 5.97 8.57
CA THR A 450 6.24 5.32 7.41
C THR A 450 5.32 5.37 6.19
N GLY A 451 5.93 5.25 5.00
CA GLY A 451 5.23 5.33 3.74
C GLY A 451 5.31 6.71 3.08
N GLY A 452 5.29 6.73 1.73
CA GLY A 452 5.50 7.95 0.95
C GLY A 452 4.48 9.07 1.21
N THR A 453 3.25 8.72 1.56
CA THR A 453 2.22 9.69 1.93
C THR A 453 2.43 10.20 3.36
N ALA A 454 2.80 9.32 4.30
CA ALA A 454 3.09 9.72 5.68
C ALA A 454 4.31 10.66 5.79
N SER A 455 5.22 10.66 4.81
CA SER A 455 6.39 11.55 4.78
C SER A 455 6.05 13.02 4.45
N MET A 456 4.78 13.32 4.11
CA MET A 456 4.37 14.69 3.80
C MET A 456 4.42 15.58 5.05
N GLY A 457 5.04 16.77 4.91
CA GLY A 457 5.24 17.70 6.02
C GLY A 457 3.95 18.16 6.72
N GLY A 458 2.82 18.21 6.00
CA GLY A 458 1.50 18.51 6.56
C GLY A 458 1.03 17.48 7.60
N ILE A 459 1.35 16.18 7.39
CA ILE A 459 1.00 15.11 8.33
C ILE A 459 1.80 15.24 9.63
N ALA A 460 3.10 15.47 9.55
CA ALA A 460 3.92 15.67 10.76
C ALA A 460 3.47 16.90 11.56
N ARG A 461 3.11 18.01 10.90
CA ARG A 461 2.58 19.20 11.58
C ARG A 461 1.25 18.91 12.28
N TRP A 462 0.32 18.26 11.60
CA TRP A 462 -0.94 17.83 12.21
C TRP A 462 -0.73 16.93 13.43
N LEU A 463 0.17 15.94 13.34
CA LEU A 463 0.48 15.05 14.46
C LEU A 463 1.05 15.80 15.67
N ARG A 464 1.96 16.77 15.46
CA ARG A 464 2.51 17.61 16.57
C ARG A 464 1.43 18.41 17.29
N GLN A 465 0.44 18.93 16.55
CA GLN A 465 -0.68 19.64 17.15
C GLN A 465 -1.64 18.71 17.88
N LYS A 466 -1.87 17.53 17.32
CA LYS A 466 -2.84 16.56 17.86
C LYS A 466 -2.30 15.77 19.05
N LEU A 467 -1.01 15.47 19.06
CA LEU A 467 -0.31 14.64 20.05
C LEU A 467 0.86 15.45 20.64
N PRO A 468 0.57 16.39 21.57
CA PRO A 468 1.53 17.41 21.98
C PRO A 468 2.77 16.86 22.69
N ASN A 469 2.65 15.68 23.34
CA ASN A 469 3.73 15.05 24.10
C ASN A 469 4.49 14.00 23.28
N ALA A 470 4.03 13.69 22.07
CA ALA A 470 4.60 12.59 21.30
C ALA A 470 5.88 12.98 20.58
N VAL A 471 6.89 12.12 20.67
CA VAL A 471 8.06 12.17 19.78
C VAL A 471 7.68 11.60 18.42
N ILE A 472 7.76 12.41 17.35
CA ILE A 472 7.36 12.00 16.01
C ILE A 472 8.60 11.61 15.21
N ILE A 473 8.65 10.35 14.80
CA ILE A 473 9.68 9.80 13.92
C ILE A 473 9.05 9.60 12.57
N GLN A 474 9.53 10.34 11.57
CA GLN A 474 9.00 10.31 10.22
C GLN A 474 10.09 9.86 9.26
N ASP A 475 9.80 8.85 8.44
CA ASP A 475 10.71 8.42 7.40
C ASP A 475 10.86 9.48 6.31
N THR A 476 12.11 9.72 5.95
CA THR A 476 12.45 10.60 4.82
C THR A 476 12.90 9.71 3.67
N TYR A 477 12.15 9.72 2.58
CA TYR A 477 12.53 9.02 1.36
C TYR A 477 13.44 9.95 0.53
N THR A 478 14.74 9.89 0.79
CA THR A 478 15.74 10.59 -0.04
C THR A 478 16.14 9.72 -1.21
N ARG A 479 15.93 10.20 -2.44
CA ARG A 479 16.67 9.66 -3.58
C ARG A 479 18.13 10.11 -3.48
N PRO A 480 19.08 9.22 -3.77
CA PRO A 480 20.48 9.61 -3.91
C PRO A 480 20.63 10.69 -4.98
N SER A 481 21.36 11.74 -4.65
CA SER A 481 21.61 12.88 -5.55
C SER A 481 22.58 12.54 -6.69
N SER A 482 23.32 11.43 -6.60
CA SER A 482 24.20 10.93 -7.67
C SER A 482 24.41 9.41 -7.58
N PRO A 483 24.66 8.71 -8.71
CA PRO A 483 24.99 7.28 -8.71
C PRO A 483 26.31 6.94 -8.00
N GLN A 484 27.13 7.95 -7.69
CA GLN A 484 28.46 7.79 -7.05
C GLN A 484 28.44 8.03 -5.54
N GLU A 485 27.39 8.64 -4.99
CA GLU A 485 27.19 8.62 -3.55
C GLU A 485 26.79 7.20 -3.19
N ASN A 486 27.58 6.53 -2.38
CA ASN A 486 27.28 5.23 -1.77
C ASN A 486 26.00 5.39 -0.95
N CYS A 487 24.86 5.36 -1.64
CA CYS A 487 23.57 5.45 -1.04
C CYS A 487 23.30 4.17 -0.29
N MET A 488 23.35 4.26 1.01
CA MET A 488 22.62 3.35 1.84
C MET A 488 21.14 3.52 1.47
N PHE A 489 20.67 2.69 0.55
CA PHE A 489 19.25 2.54 0.32
C PHE A 489 18.63 2.22 1.67
N SER A 490 17.83 3.14 2.19
CA SER A 490 17.13 2.85 3.43
C SER A 490 16.23 1.66 3.15
N CYS A 491 16.50 0.54 3.79
CA CYS A 491 15.61 -0.61 3.78
C CYS A 491 14.23 -0.13 4.23
N SER A 492 13.18 -0.52 3.52
CA SER A 492 11.82 -0.25 3.96
C SER A 492 11.66 -0.75 5.40
N ARG A 493 11.14 0.10 6.32
CA ARG A 493 10.85 -0.31 7.70
C ARG A 493 10.00 -1.55 7.76
N VAL A 494 8.98 -1.64 6.90
CA VAL A 494 8.12 -2.81 6.80
C VAL A 494 8.96 -4.05 6.48
N ALA A 495 9.81 -4.01 5.45
CA ALA A 495 10.64 -5.16 5.07
C ALA A 495 11.61 -5.57 6.18
N TYR A 496 12.24 -4.60 6.87
CA TYR A 496 13.11 -4.86 8.00
C TYR A 496 12.34 -5.50 9.17
N GLY A 497 11.18 -4.95 9.51
CA GLY A 497 10.33 -5.48 10.58
C GLY A 497 9.82 -6.89 10.29
N LEU A 498 9.47 -7.20 9.04
CA LEU A 498 9.12 -8.57 8.63
C LEU A 498 10.26 -9.55 8.87
N ALA A 499 11.51 -9.15 8.59
CA ALA A 499 12.69 -9.96 8.86
C ALA A 499 12.96 -10.18 10.36
N VAL A 500 12.52 -9.26 11.21
CA VAL A 500 12.70 -9.31 12.67
C VAL A 500 11.60 -10.13 13.36
N LEU A 501 10.47 -10.40 12.70
CA LEU A 501 9.33 -11.13 13.28
C LEU A 501 9.70 -12.42 14.02
N PRO A 502 10.65 -13.27 13.55
CA PRO A 502 11.01 -14.50 14.27
C PRO A 502 11.51 -14.28 15.69
N LEU A 503 11.96 -13.06 16.04
CA LEU A 503 12.35 -12.70 17.41
C LEU A 503 11.14 -12.37 18.30
N TYR A 504 9.96 -12.11 17.71
CA TYR A 504 8.73 -11.71 18.41
C TYR A 504 7.53 -12.57 17.94
N PRO A 505 7.56 -13.90 18.10
CA PRO A 505 6.56 -14.80 17.53
C PRO A 505 5.15 -14.59 18.09
N ARG A 506 5.01 -13.97 19.27
CA ARG A 506 3.71 -13.66 19.89
C ARG A 506 2.94 -12.54 19.18
N LEU A 507 3.61 -11.76 18.32
CA LEU A 507 2.99 -10.73 17.49
C LEU A 507 2.35 -11.30 16.23
N LEU A 508 2.50 -12.58 15.98
CA LEU A 508 1.78 -13.27 14.93
C LEU A 508 0.35 -13.58 15.39
N ASP A 509 -0.66 -13.23 14.60
CA ASP A 509 -2.03 -13.72 14.83
C ASP A 509 -2.14 -15.20 14.50
N VAL A 510 -1.81 -16.05 15.48
CA VAL A 510 -1.79 -17.51 15.31
C VAL A 510 -3.16 -18.04 14.86
N SER A 511 -4.26 -17.44 15.33
CA SER A 511 -5.61 -17.86 14.95
C SER A 511 -5.84 -17.69 13.47
N ARG A 512 -5.43 -16.55 12.91
CA ARG A 512 -5.54 -16.26 11.47
C ARG A 512 -4.55 -17.06 10.62
N HIS A 513 -3.45 -17.56 11.20
CA HIS A 513 -2.50 -18.42 10.50
C HIS A 513 -2.95 -19.88 10.44
N GLN A 514 -3.79 -20.32 11.38
CA GLN A 514 -4.32 -21.68 11.36
C GLN A 514 -5.32 -21.93 10.24
N PHE A 515 -6.13 -20.90 9.92
CA PHE A 515 -7.18 -20.99 8.92
C PHE A 515 -7.39 -19.65 8.23
N ASN A 516 -7.97 -19.69 7.06
CA ASN A 516 -8.60 -18.54 6.42
C ASN A 516 -10.11 -18.78 6.34
N ASP A 517 -10.87 -17.78 5.91
CA ASP A 517 -12.33 -17.87 5.83
C ASP A 517 -12.78 -18.96 4.85
N TYR A 518 -12.01 -19.25 3.80
CA TYR A 518 -12.28 -20.34 2.85
C TYR A 518 -12.08 -21.72 3.47
N PHE A 519 -11.00 -21.88 4.24
CA PHE A 519 -10.76 -23.10 5.02
C PHE A 519 -11.90 -23.32 6.03
N LEU A 520 -12.29 -22.26 6.72
CA LEU A 520 -13.35 -22.34 7.72
C LEU A 520 -14.70 -22.69 7.08
N LEU A 521 -15.04 -22.11 5.93
CA LEU A 521 -16.23 -22.49 5.16
C LEU A 521 -16.18 -23.97 4.75
N LEU A 522 -15.05 -24.44 4.21
CA LEU A 522 -14.88 -25.83 3.80
C LEU A 522 -14.97 -26.79 5.00
N ALA A 523 -14.39 -26.41 6.14
CA ALA A 523 -14.48 -27.16 7.37
C ALA A 523 -15.93 -27.25 7.90
N LEU A 524 -16.70 -26.16 7.80
CA LEU A 524 -18.12 -26.15 8.09
C LEU A 524 -18.87 -27.11 7.17
N LEU A 525 -18.67 -27.03 5.86
CA LEU A 525 -19.34 -27.91 4.89
C LEU A 525 -19.09 -29.40 5.20
N ARG A 526 -17.89 -29.77 5.64
CA ARG A 526 -17.50 -31.16 5.94
C ARG A 526 -18.01 -31.67 7.28
N ASN A 527 -18.07 -30.81 8.31
CA ASN A 527 -18.25 -31.24 9.70
C ASN A 527 -19.60 -30.85 10.31
N VAL A 528 -20.41 -30.03 9.63
CA VAL A 528 -21.71 -29.60 10.19
C VAL A 528 -22.69 -30.78 10.24
N PRO A 529 -23.39 -30.97 11.38
CA PRO A 529 -24.42 -31.96 11.52
C PRO A 529 -25.55 -31.77 10.50
N LYS A 530 -26.03 -32.88 9.90
CA LYS A 530 -27.20 -32.86 8.97
C LYS A 530 -28.52 -32.54 9.68
N HIS A 531 -28.54 -32.59 11.03
CA HIS A 531 -29.69 -32.22 11.85
C HIS A 531 -29.53 -30.82 12.42
N PRO A 532 -30.62 -30.14 12.77
CA PRO A 532 -30.57 -28.79 13.32
C PRO A 532 -29.71 -28.69 14.58
N ALA A 533 -28.72 -27.82 14.57
CA ALA A 533 -27.75 -27.69 15.65
C ALA A 533 -27.67 -26.26 16.18
N THR A 534 -27.35 -26.13 17.46
CA THR A 534 -27.07 -24.81 18.08
C THR A 534 -25.66 -24.35 17.71
N PHE A 535 -25.38 -23.04 17.85
CA PHE A 535 -24.03 -22.48 17.63
C PHE A 535 -22.96 -23.26 18.40
N LYS A 536 -23.21 -23.52 19.70
CA LYS A 536 -22.28 -24.27 20.56
C LYS A 536 -22.01 -25.68 20.04
N ALA A 537 -23.02 -26.37 19.51
CA ALA A 537 -22.85 -27.72 18.95
C ALA A 537 -22.01 -27.69 17.66
N ILE A 538 -22.20 -26.68 16.80
CA ILE A 538 -21.42 -26.50 15.57
C ILE A 538 -19.96 -26.19 15.90
N VAL A 539 -19.73 -25.26 16.83
CA VAL A 539 -18.38 -24.96 17.34
C VAL A 539 -17.70 -26.22 17.87
N GLY A 540 -18.41 -27.03 18.70
CA GLY A 540 -17.88 -28.30 19.20
C GLY A 540 -17.51 -29.32 18.11
N CYS A 541 -18.27 -29.39 17.01
CA CYS A 541 -17.91 -30.22 15.87
C CYS A 541 -16.61 -29.76 15.18
N LEU A 542 -16.42 -28.43 15.05
CA LEU A 542 -15.19 -27.87 14.48
C LEU A 542 -13.99 -28.09 15.40
N GLU A 543 -14.17 -27.98 16.71
CA GLU A 543 -13.12 -28.28 17.69
C GLU A 543 -12.70 -29.75 17.68
N GLN A 544 -13.67 -30.67 17.52
CA GLN A 544 -13.41 -32.10 17.35
C GLN A 544 -12.61 -32.40 16.06
N SER A 545 -12.73 -31.55 15.03
CA SER A 545 -11.93 -31.64 13.81
C SER A 545 -10.56 -30.95 13.89
N GLY A 546 -10.17 -30.47 15.09
CA GLY A 546 -8.86 -29.88 15.33
C GLY A 546 -8.76 -28.35 15.15
N ILE A 547 -9.89 -27.66 14.97
CA ILE A 547 -9.92 -26.21 14.76
C ILE A 547 -9.99 -25.51 16.13
N GLN A 548 -9.06 -24.61 16.40
CA GLN A 548 -9.14 -23.74 17.58
C GLN A 548 -10.14 -22.60 17.32
N THR A 549 -11.36 -22.75 17.81
CA THR A 549 -12.45 -21.85 17.48
C THR A 549 -12.44 -20.53 18.27
N ALA A 550 -11.67 -20.41 19.35
CA ALA A 550 -11.66 -19.24 20.22
C ALA A 550 -11.39 -17.92 19.47
N GLY A 551 -10.50 -17.93 18.48
CA GLY A 551 -10.16 -16.75 17.68
C GLY A 551 -11.06 -16.51 16.46
N CYS A 552 -11.97 -17.44 16.10
CA CYS A 552 -12.75 -17.37 14.87
C CYS A 552 -14.28 -17.46 15.08
N GLN A 553 -14.77 -17.37 16.31
CA GLN A 553 -16.21 -17.48 16.59
C GLN A 553 -17.07 -16.46 15.83
N SER A 554 -16.58 -15.23 15.66
CA SER A 554 -17.24 -14.19 14.86
C SER A 554 -17.34 -14.56 13.38
N HIS A 555 -16.32 -15.20 12.82
CA HIS A 555 -16.30 -15.67 11.44
C HIS A 555 -17.25 -16.85 11.24
N ILE A 556 -17.24 -17.79 12.17
CA ILE A 556 -18.20 -18.91 12.18
C ILE A 556 -19.63 -18.37 12.23
N LEU A 557 -19.91 -17.42 13.12
CA LEU A 557 -21.23 -16.81 13.24
C LEU A 557 -21.64 -16.11 11.95
N ALA A 558 -20.76 -15.35 11.32
CA ALA A 558 -21.02 -14.69 10.05
C ALA A 558 -21.40 -15.68 8.94
N LEU A 559 -20.67 -16.80 8.83
CA LEU A 559 -20.98 -17.87 7.88
C LEU A 559 -22.35 -18.52 8.16
N LEU A 560 -22.69 -18.73 9.43
CA LEU A 560 -23.98 -19.29 9.83
C LEU A 560 -25.16 -18.31 9.59
N GLU A 561 -24.89 -17.01 9.61
CA GLU A 561 -25.85 -15.94 9.30
C GLU A 561 -25.98 -15.67 7.79
N GLY A 562 -25.24 -16.40 6.95
CA GLY A 562 -25.34 -16.36 5.50
C GLY A 562 -24.32 -15.45 4.81
N HIS A 563 -23.34 -14.93 5.55
CA HIS A 563 -22.26 -14.14 4.97
C HIS A 563 -21.18 -15.06 4.42
N LEU A 564 -20.98 -15.03 3.11
CA LEU A 564 -19.89 -15.76 2.47
C LEU A 564 -18.53 -15.08 2.68
N PRO A 565 -17.41 -15.84 2.62
CA PRO A 565 -16.08 -15.25 2.64
C PRO A 565 -15.93 -14.14 1.60
N PRO A 566 -15.34 -12.99 1.97
CA PRO A 566 -15.07 -11.93 1.01
C PRO A 566 -14.29 -12.45 -0.20
N GLY A 567 -14.62 -12.01 -1.40
CA GLY A 567 -13.96 -12.41 -2.64
C GLY A 567 -14.40 -13.78 -3.20
N LEU A 568 -15.21 -14.55 -2.48
CA LEU A 568 -15.85 -15.76 -3.04
C LEU A 568 -16.88 -15.36 -4.10
N VAL A 569 -17.61 -14.27 -3.85
CA VAL A 569 -18.45 -13.57 -4.82
C VAL A 569 -18.06 -12.10 -4.83
N PRO A 570 -18.24 -11.37 -5.96
CA PRO A 570 -17.96 -9.95 -6.02
C PRO A 570 -18.74 -9.14 -4.97
N SER A 571 -18.04 -8.29 -4.21
CA SER A 571 -18.67 -7.40 -3.24
C SER A 571 -19.25 -6.16 -3.93
N GLU A 572 -20.30 -5.54 -3.36
CA GLU A 572 -20.87 -4.30 -3.91
C GLU A 572 -19.83 -3.19 -4.10
N ARG A 573 -18.87 -3.09 -3.20
CA ARG A 573 -17.79 -2.08 -3.27
C ARG A 573 -16.86 -2.31 -4.44
N ASP A 574 -16.67 -3.57 -4.84
CA ASP A 574 -15.71 -3.98 -5.84
C ASP A 574 -16.37 -4.25 -7.21
N MET A 575 -17.71 -4.21 -7.30
CA MET A 575 -18.45 -4.39 -8.56
C MET A 575 -17.90 -3.57 -9.74
N PRO A 576 -17.51 -2.28 -9.58
CA PRO A 576 -16.96 -1.53 -10.69
C PRO A 576 -15.65 -2.08 -11.25
N LEU A 577 -14.96 -2.95 -10.52
CA LEU A 577 -13.72 -3.59 -10.97
C LEU A 577 -13.96 -4.80 -11.86
N PHE A 578 -15.19 -5.29 -12.00
CA PHE A 578 -15.51 -6.47 -12.79
C PHE A 578 -16.27 -6.13 -14.08
N THR A 579 -16.11 -6.96 -15.09
CA THR A 579 -16.96 -6.87 -16.28
C THR A 579 -18.39 -7.28 -15.93
N SER A 580 -19.36 -6.74 -16.67
CA SER A 580 -20.78 -7.10 -16.49
C SER A 580 -21.03 -8.60 -16.68
N ALA A 581 -20.31 -9.24 -17.61
CA ALA A 581 -20.40 -10.68 -17.84
C ALA A 581 -19.92 -11.48 -16.62
N SER A 582 -18.76 -11.09 -16.03
CA SER A 582 -18.22 -11.74 -14.85
C SER A 582 -19.14 -11.56 -13.62
N LEU A 583 -19.76 -10.39 -13.44
CA LEU A 583 -20.73 -10.16 -12.35
C LEU A 583 -21.97 -11.04 -12.46
N GLN A 584 -22.39 -11.38 -13.70
CA GLN A 584 -23.56 -12.21 -13.96
C GLN A 584 -23.23 -13.69 -14.09
N HIS A 585 -22.01 -14.10 -13.75
CA HIS A 585 -21.57 -15.47 -13.87
C HIS A 585 -22.49 -16.43 -13.08
N PRO A 586 -22.97 -17.54 -13.69
CA PRO A 586 -23.92 -18.46 -13.05
C PRO A 586 -23.44 -19.03 -11.71
N SER A 587 -22.14 -19.28 -11.55
CA SER A 587 -21.57 -19.79 -10.30
C SER A 587 -21.79 -18.82 -9.13
N TYR A 588 -21.69 -17.50 -9.36
CA TYR A 588 -21.99 -16.51 -8.30
C TYR A 588 -23.45 -16.50 -7.92
N GLN A 589 -24.35 -16.62 -8.89
CA GLN A 589 -25.80 -16.70 -8.65
C GLN A 589 -26.16 -17.96 -7.85
N ALA A 590 -25.53 -19.09 -8.20
CA ALA A 590 -25.78 -20.37 -7.54
C ALA A 590 -25.44 -20.36 -6.05
N VAL A 591 -24.42 -19.59 -5.63
CA VAL A 591 -23.94 -19.59 -4.24
C VAL A 591 -24.51 -18.45 -3.38
N GLN A 592 -25.37 -17.58 -3.91
CA GLN A 592 -25.92 -16.44 -3.16
C GLN A 592 -26.95 -16.83 -2.09
N ALA A 593 -27.62 -17.98 -2.21
CA ALA A 593 -28.59 -18.41 -1.23
C ALA A 593 -27.90 -18.75 0.10
N PRO A 594 -28.54 -18.49 1.25
CA PRO A 594 -27.95 -18.77 2.56
C PRO A 594 -27.70 -20.28 2.75
N LEU A 595 -26.49 -20.61 3.24
CA LEU A 595 -26.12 -21.97 3.60
C LEU A 595 -26.95 -22.51 4.78
N PHE A 596 -27.28 -21.62 5.73
CA PHE A 596 -28.07 -21.95 6.91
C PHE A 596 -29.30 -21.06 7.04
N GLN A 597 -30.37 -21.65 7.64
CA GLN A 597 -31.53 -20.91 8.09
C GLN A 597 -31.60 -20.98 9.61
N LYS A 598 -31.61 -19.81 10.28
CA LYS A 598 -31.75 -19.72 11.73
C LYS A 598 -33.25 -19.77 12.12
N ARG A 599 -33.61 -20.69 13.01
CA ARG A 599 -34.96 -20.77 13.61
C ARG A 599 -34.79 -20.94 15.12
N GLY A 600 -35.12 -19.90 15.88
CA GLY A 600 -34.81 -19.84 17.30
C GLY A 600 -33.30 -19.83 17.55
N ASP A 601 -32.83 -20.75 18.37
CA ASP A 601 -31.42 -20.95 18.71
C ASP A 601 -30.67 -21.96 17.79
N ARG A 602 -31.37 -22.51 16.77
CA ARG A 602 -30.85 -23.56 15.92
C ARG A 602 -30.64 -23.11 14.49
N TYR A 603 -29.61 -23.67 13.87
CA TYR A 603 -29.25 -23.48 12.48
C TYR A 603 -29.62 -24.75 11.69
N TYR A 604 -30.31 -24.57 10.59
CA TYR A 604 -30.77 -25.61 9.67
C TYR A 604 -29.94 -25.51 8.40
N LEU A 605 -29.19 -26.56 8.09
CA LEU A 605 -28.40 -26.64 6.86
C LEU A 605 -29.33 -26.70 5.65
N ASN A 606 -29.03 -25.90 4.61
CA ASN A 606 -29.69 -26.00 3.30
C ASN A 606 -28.93 -27.02 2.44
N PRO A 607 -29.47 -28.24 2.19
CA PRO A 607 -28.72 -29.28 1.50
C PRO A 607 -28.41 -28.96 0.04
N HIS A 608 -29.27 -28.18 -0.62
CA HIS A 608 -29.04 -27.75 -1.99
C HIS A 608 -27.88 -26.76 -2.04
N GLN A 609 -27.89 -25.74 -1.19
CA GLN A 609 -26.85 -24.74 -1.10
C GLN A 609 -25.51 -25.33 -0.66
N HIS A 610 -25.53 -26.29 0.24
CA HIS A 610 -24.33 -27.04 0.63
C HIS A 610 -23.60 -27.63 -0.59
N LYS A 611 -24.32 -28.35 -1.45
CA LYS A 611 -23.75 -28.97 -2.67
C LYS A 611 -23.24 -27.91 -3.66
N GLN A 612 -23.94 -26.79 -3.81
CA GLN A 612 -23.53 -25.71 -4.70
C GLN A 612 -22.20 -25.06 -4.23
N LEU A 613 -22.10 -24.76 -2.93
CA LEU A 613 -20.90 -24.19 -2.34
C LEU A 613 -19.72 -25.17 -2.37
N GLU A 614 -19.95 -26.44 -2.06
CA GLU A 614 -18.94 -27.48 -2.13
C GLU A 614 -18.38 -27.60 -3.56
N HIS A 615 -19.25 -27.71 -4.56
CA HIS A 615 -18.85 -27.76 -5.96
C HIS A 615 -18.10 -26.51 -6.41
N PHE A 616 -18.55 -25.32 -6.00
CA PHE A 616 -17.87 -24.06 -6.36
C PHE A 616 -16.49 -23.95 -5.71
N LEU A 617 -16.35 -24.34 -4.43
CA LEU A 617 -15.05 -24.38 -3.77
C LEU A 617 -14.10 -25.40 -4.43
N ASP A 618 -14.60 -26.58 -4.79
CA ASP A 618 -13.81 -27.58 -5.52
C ASP A 618 -13.32 -27.02 -6.88
N THR A 619 -14.18 -26.28 -7.59
CA THR A 619 -13.78 -25.60 -8.84
C THR A 619 -12.66 -24.58 -8.61
N ILE A 620 -12.76 -23.75 -7.57
CA ILE A 620 -11.71 -22.77 -7.22
C ILE A 620 -10.41 -23.51 -6.87
N LEU A 621 -10.49 -24.53 -6.01
CA LEU A 621 -9.31 -25.22 -5.47
C LEU A 621 -8.62 -26.13 -6.47
N SER A 622 -9.32 -26.59 -7.51
CA SER A 622 -8.76 -27.50 -8.54
C SER A 622 -7.55 -26.93 -9.28
N HIS A 623 -7.40 -25.62 -9.30
CA HIS A 623 -6.33 -24.89 -9.99
C HIS A 623 -5.35 -24.17 -9.05
N THR A 624 -5.40 -24.47 -7.74
CA THR A 624 -4.54 -23.86 -6.74
C THR A 624 -3.58 -24.87 -6.10
N HIS A 625 -2.46 -24.37 -5.57
CA HIS A 625 -1.52 -25.18 -4.77
C HIS A 625 -2.03 -25.38 -3.33
N GLN A 626 -3.00 -24.60 -2.90
CA GLN A 626 -3.61 -24.66 -1.58
C GLN A 626 -4.78 -25.66 -1.59
N THR A 627 -4.68 -26.70 -0.80
CA THR A 627 -5.72 -27.76 -0.73
C THR A 627 -6.77 -27.49 0.35
N LEU A 628 -6.49 -26.61 1.30
CA LEU A 628 -7.32 -26.33 2.48
C LEU A 628 -7.73 -27.60 3.25
N MET A 629 -6.90 -28.65 3.24
CA MET A 629 -7.22 -29.95 3.86
C MET A 629 -6.97 -29.97 5.36
N SER A 630 -6.04 -29.14 5.83
CA SER A 630 -5.64 -29.02 7.24
C SER A 630 -5.36 -27.56 7.60
N PRO A 631 -5.42 -27.20 8.89
CA PRO A 631 -4.96 -25.88 9.36
C PRO A 631 -3.48 -25.64 9.01
N TYR A 632 -3.14 -24.44 8.53
CA TYR A 632 -1.78 -24.11 8.12
C TYR A 632 -0.78 -24.00 9.28
N ALA A 633 -1.22 -23.63 10.46
CA ALA A 633 -0.35 -23.59 11.64
C ALA A 633 -0.66 -24.76 12.55
N SER A 634 0.08 -25.83 12.44
CA SER A 634 0.21 -26.76 13.56
C SER A 634 1.02 -26.07 14.66
N MET A 635 0.68 -26.32 15.92
CA MET A 635 1.32 -25.74 17.13
C MET A 635 2.81 -26.07 17.29
N ALA A 636 3.54 -26.30 16.20
CA ALA A 636 4.99 -26.51 16.21
C ALA A 636 5.79 -25.21 16.49
N THR A 637 5.16 -24.21 17.11
CA THR A 637 5.88 -23.07 17.71
C THR A 637 6.86 -23.48 18.82
N ASP A 638 6.79 -24.71 19.32
CA ASP A 638 7.77 -25.24 20.27
C ASP A 638 9.16 -25.54 19.66
N LYS A 639 9.30 -25.53 18.33
CA LYS A 639 10.61 -25.70 17.68
C LYS A 639 11.43 -24.42 17.58
N TYR A 640 10.87 -23.27 17.89
CA TYR A 640 11.55 -21.96 17.85
C TYR A 640 11.65 -21.30 19.25
N ARG A 641 11.39 -22.09 20.30
CA ARG A 641 11.72 -21.72 21.68
C ARG A 641 13.17 -22.01 22.03
#